data_d6f2aedbd190d933e66187e431dad4e7
#
_entry.id   d6f2aedbd190d933e66187e431dad4e7
#
_cell.length_a   1.000
_cell.length_b   1.000
_cell.length_c   1.000
_cell.angle_alpha   90.00
_cell.angle_beta   90.00
_cell.angle_gamma   90.00
#
_symmetry.space_group_name_H-M   'P 1'
#
loop_
_entity.id
_entity.type
_entity.pdbx_description
1 polymer ?
#
loop_
_entity_poly.entity_id
_entity_poly.type
_entity_poly.pdbx_seq_one_letter_code
_entity_poly.pdbx_strand_id
1 'polypeptide(L)'
;MGPCVRFLSLWVGLLCLVSGEVCAQVAHVPPPSRATIPLANIPRVTRAPKLEDYLEHRAREAELKVMDFRQYIPGDGIPASEPTTAYLSYDEKNLYVVFVCHDAPGQVRAHLSPRELLDQDDGVALYLDTFLDRQRAYFFFSNPLGIQEDGIYTEGQGLDTSFDTLWYTQGRVTPDGYIVWFSIPFKSLRFSHAPEQTWGIALYRVILRKSEYDFWPYITQRVQGLAQQFAPVGGLEHVSPGRNMQFIPYGLLAGDRFLNQPSPPNPSTPPAFQSVFEHRAGLDAKFVAKDALTFDVTLNPDFSQVESDDPQVTVNQRFAVFFPEKRPFFIENAGFFQTPVDLFFSRQIADPQFGARMTGKVARWTVGALAIDDRQPGLNQPPGSEYDTRAVDGVVRVAREFGKQSYIGMFASSRDFADTSNRVVSLDGRVTLSQNWVADFQAAHTWTRQDINLPQLCLQFNAPTQTGPNPPNSASQQGNSLFADATYAGRHLNFTTNYVDYSPGFCAELGFIPRVDIRQNNATASYLWRPKSKTIVDFGPVASETVDWDHVGTLQDWATAVALQVDLTHQTTFQLSRGEAYELFDNIPFRKHSTSFMVTTAPYKWLSLNGRFTTGTGENYFPAAPLAPFLGNVKRLNLGFTLRPFSRFRFDETYIYYRLGNREGSTPSGYASDSSIFNNHLMRSKLNYQFTRELSLRLIFDYDATLGNPQLLDFQTNLGSYDGGPVPPAKQFVTDVLFTYLLHPGTAIYVGYNNGLTDLNLDQTLLPPQVVYQRATNNSTSQLFFVKLSYLFRF
;
A
#
# COMPACT_ATOMS: atom_id res chain seq x y z
N MET A 1 28.12 -23.69 -23.77
CA MET A 1 27.93 -22.28 -23.43
C MET A 1 26.64 -21.83 -24.10
N GLY A 2 25.57 -21.81 -23.31
CA GLY A 2 24.21 -21.60 -23.79
C GLY A 2 23.89 -20.10 -24.04
N PRO A 3 22.77 -19.80 -24.68
CA PRO A 3 22.41 -18.44 -25.08
C PRO A 3 22.33 -17.42 -23.92
N CYS A 4 22.20 -17.84 -22.66
CA CYS A 4 22.18 -16.96 -21.47
C CYS A 4 23.51 -16.19 -21.27
N VAL A 5 24.66 -16.76 -21.61
CA VAL A 5 25.95 -16.05 -21.47
C VAL A 5 26.10 -14.96 -22.52
N ARG A 6 25.43 -15.09 -23.67
CA ARG A 6 25.45 -14.05 -24.72
C ARG A 6 24.52 -12.87 -24.40
N PHE A 7 23.45 -13.08 -23.62
CA PHE A 7 22.57 -11.99 -23.19
C PHE A 7 23.23 -11.14 -22.09
N LEU A 8 23.87 -11.79 -21.12
CA LEU A 8 24.59 -11.05 -20.06
C LEU A 8 25.77 -10.23 -20.65
N SER A 9 26.46 -10.76 -21.67
CA SER A 9 27.54 -10.04 -22.35
C SER A 9 27.06 -8.87 -23.22
N LEU A 10 25.82 -8.90 -23.74
CA LEU A 10 25.26 -7.78 -24.48
C LEU A 10 24.87 -6.61 -23.55
N TRP A 11 24.35 -6.90 -22.35
CA TRP A 11 24.00 -5.87 -21.37
C TRP A 11 25.23 -5.24 -20.72
N VAL A 12 26.23 -6.04 -20.37
CA VAL A 12 27.51 -5.51 -19.90
C VAL A 12 28.21 -4.72 -21.02
N GLY A 13 28.08 -5.12 -22.28
CA GLY A 13 28.60 -4.40 -23.45
C GLY A 13 27.84 -3.08 -23.69
N LEU A 14 26.52 -3.03 -23.48
CA LEU A 14 25.72 -1.81 -23.63
C LEU A 14 25.97 -0.83 -22.47
N LEU A 15 26.13 -1.33 -21.24
CA LEU A 15 26.57 -0.50 -20.11
C LEU A 15 28.00 0.03 -20.30
N CYS A 16 28.90 -0.75 -20.86
CA CYS A 16 30.27 -0.31 -21.16
C CYS A 16 30.35 0.69 -22.34
N LEU A 17 29.46 0.59 -23.34
CA LEU A 17 29.40 1.53 -24.45
C LEU A 17 28.81 2.87 -24.02
N VAL A 18 27.85 2.90 -23.08
CA VAL A 18 27.31 4.13 -22.50
C VAL A 18 28.29 4.73 -21.48
N SER A 19 29.09 3.91 -20.80
CA SER A 19 30.11 4.42 -19.85
C SER A 19 31.39 4.94 -20.52
N GLY A 20 31.70 4.51 -21.73
CA GLY A 20 32.93 4.92 -22.44
C GLY A 20 32.95 6.35 -22.95
N GLU A 21 31.81 6.92 -23.34
CA GLU A 21 31.74 8.32 -23.81
C GLU A 21 31.31 9.33 -22.72
N VAL A 22 30.69 8.86 -21.62
CA VAL A 22 30.25 9.74 -20.52
C VAL A 22 31.37 10.07 -19.54
N CYS A 23 32.44 9.30 -19.48
CA CYS A 23 33.59 9.59 -18.62
C CYS A 23 34.44 10.80 -19.08
N ALA A 24 34.22 11.35 -20.27
CA ALA A 24 35.09 12.39 -20.80
C ALA A 24 34.64 13.85 -20.53
N GLN A 25 33.45 14.08 -19.96
CA GLN A 25 32.96 15.47 -19.72
C GLN A 25 32.05 15.65 -18.49
N VAL A 26 32.15 14.85 -17.44
CA VAL A 26 31.64 15.28 -16.13
C VAL A 26 32.73 16.15 -15.50
N ALA A 27 32.71 17.43 -15.78
CA ALA A 27 33.36 18.39 -14.90
C ALA A 27 32.80 18.08 -13.50
N HIS A 28 33.71 17.66 -12.63
CA HIS A 28 33.41 17.40 -11.23
C HIS A 28 33.03 18.77 -10.64
N VAL A 29 31.75 19.15 -10.76
CA VAL A 29 31.18 20.21 -9.95
C VAL A 29 31.14 19.59 -8.55
N PRO A 30 32.00 20.05 -7.63
CA PRO A 30 31.93 19.53 -6.26
C PRO A 30 30.49 19.72 -5.80
N PRO A 31 29.89 18.75 -5.08
CA PRO A 31 28.57 18.96 -4.48
C PRO A 31 28.68 20.29 -3.71
N PRO A 32 27.67 21.16 -3.81
CA PRO A 32 27.71 22.43 -3.09
C PRO A 32 28.10 22.10 -1.65
N SER A 33 29.17 22.72 -1.17
CA SER A 33 29.64 22.46 0.20
C SER A 33 28.43 22.59 1.08
N ARG A 34 28.13 21.56 1.86
CA ARG A 34 27.08 21.64 2.88
C ARG A 34 27.40 22.87 3.70
N ALA A 35 26.78 24.00 3.39
CA ALA A 35 26.75 25.09 4.32
C ALA A 35 26.28 24.48 5.63
N THR A 36 27.10 24.53 6.66
CA THR A 36 26.70 24.11 8.00
C THR A 36 25.47 24.94 8.32
N ILE A 37 24.29 24.31 8.18
CA ILE A 37 23.04 24.99 8.52
C ILE A 37 23.15 25.27 10.01
N PRO A 38 23.20 26.53 10.43
CA PRO A 38 23.28 26.84 11.85
C PRO A 38 22.07 26.23 12.55
N LEU A 39 22.26 25.69 13.74
CA LEU A 39 21.16 25.22 14.59
C LEU A 39 20.18 26.38 14.75
N ALA A 40 19.01 26.28 14.14
CA ALA A 40 17.94 27.25 14.30
C ALA A 40 17.17 26.93 15.58
N ASN A 41 16.75 27.93 16.35
CA ASN A 41 15.98 27.75 17.57
C ASN A 41 14.53 28.18 17.36
N ILE A 42 13.61 27.32 17.75
CA ILE A 42 12.18 27.63 17.78
C ILE A 42 11.90 28.38 19.09
N PRO A 43 11.41 29.61 19.06
CA PRO A 43 11.14 30.38 20.27
C PRO A 43 9.85 29.92 20.98
N ARG A 44 9.86 30.00 22.32
CA ARG A 44 8.68 29.77 23.14
C ARG A 44 7.81 31.04 23.14
N VAL A 45 6.49 30.84 23.05
CA VAL A 45 5.50 31.93 23.10
C VAL A 45 4.53 31.72 24.27
N THR A 46 3.98 32.83 24.75
CA THR A 46 2.93 32.81 25.79
C THR A 46 1.54 32.85 25.18
N ARG A 47 1.42 33.44 24.01
CA ARG A 47 0.19 33.48 23.22
C ARG A 47 0.36 32.64 21.95
N ALA A 48 -0.50 31.62 21.82
CA ALA A 48 -0.58 30.81 20.60
C ALA A 48 -0.86 31.68 19.35
N PRO A 49 -0.09 31.55 18.25
CA PRO A 49 -0.38 32.25 17.01
C PRO A 49 -1.69 31.73 16.41
N LYS A 50 -2.46 32.63 15.78
CA LYS A 50 -3.72 32.30 15.08
C LYS A 50 -3.58 32.61 13.60
N LEU A 51 -4.38 31.97 12.76
CA LEU A 51 -4.40 32.23 11.31
C LEU A 51 -4.66 33.70 11.01
N GLU A 52 -5.58 34.35 11.78
CA GLU A 52 -5.96 35.75 11.63
C GLU A 52 -4.80 36.72 11.88
N ASP A 53 -3.83 36.36 12.72
CA ASP A 53 -2.67 37.19 13.00
C ASP A 53 -1.82 37.43 11.75
N TYR A 54 -1.84 36.45 10.81
CA TYR A 54 -1.11 36.53 9.53
C TYR A 54 -1.95 37.20 8.42
N LEU A 55 -3.26 37.00 8.43
CA LEU A 55 -4.18 37.63 7.48
C LEU A 55 -4.29 39.15 7.73
N GLU A 56 -4.30 39.56 9.01
CA GLU A 56 -4.54 40.93 9.43
C GLU A 56 -3.25 41.66 9.83
N HIS A 57 -2.07 41.02 9.62
CA HIS A 57 -0.76 41.56 9.99
C HIS A 57 -0.67 42.05 11.44
N ARG A 58 -1.37 41.34 12.37
CA ARG A 58 -1.34 41.66 13.79
C ARG A 58 0.06 41.41 14.38
N ALA A 59 0.37 42.14 15.48
CA ALA A 59 1.61 41.94 16.20
C ALA A 59 1.66 40.53 16.78
N ARG A 60 2.79 39.86 16.56
CA ARG A 60 3.07 38.50 17.02
C ARG A 60 4.26 38.51 17.98
N GLU A 61 4.35 37.46 18.80
CA GLU A 61 5.54 37.21 19.63
C GLU A 61 6.70 36.68 18.76
N ALA A 62 7.79 36.28 19.39
CA ALA A 62 8.96 35.74 18.70
C ALA A 62 8.62 34.51 17.86
N GLU A 63 9.16 34.43 16.63
CA GLU A 63 8.97 33.34 15.69
C GLU A 63 10.30 33.02 14.99
N LEU A 64 10.54 31.73 14.75
CA LEU A 64 11.56 31.32 13.79
C LEU A 64 11.00 31.51 12.38
N LYS A 65 11.52 32.45 11.63
CA LYS A 65 11.11 32.74 10.25
C LYS A 65 12.02 32.04 9.25
N VAL A 66 11.41 31.28 8.33
CA VAL A 66 12.08 30.53 7.26
C VAL A 66 11.57 30.96 5.91
N MET A 67 12.45 31.24 4.95
CA MET A 67 12.07 31.77 3.64
C MET A 67 12.82 31.15 2.46
N ASP A 68 13.97 30.51 2.62
CA ASP A 68 14.78 30.00 1.51
C ASP A 68 14.35 28.59 1.09
N PHE A 69 13.13 28.48 0.56
CA PHE A 69 12.65 27.23 -0.03
C PHE A 69 13.31 26.99 -1.38
N ARG A 70 13.72 25.76 -1.62
CA ARG A 70 14.42 25.33 -2.83
C ARG A 70 13.77 24.14 -3.47
N GLN A 71 13.74 24.12 -4.79
CA GLN A 71 13.19 23.04 -5.58
C GLN A 71 13.99 21.76 -5.37
N TYR A 72 13.26 20.68 -5.10
CA TYR A 72 13.71 19.32 -5.18
C TYR A 72 13.40 18.75 -6.58
N ILE A 73 12.21 19.03 -7.12
CA ILE A 73 11.73 18.72 -8.47
C ILE A 73 11.03 19.97 -9.02
N PRO A 74 11.17 20.30 -10.31
CA PRO A 74 12.02 19.71 -11.35
C PRO A 74 13.49 20.11 -11.23
N GLY A 75 13.77 21.15 -10.45
CA GLY A 75 15.11 21.62 -10.18
C GLY A 75 15.86 20.74 -9.20
N ASP A 76 17.00 21.18 -8.74
CA ASP A 76 17.77 20.58 -7.67
C ASP A 76 18.58 21.70 -7.03
N GLY A 77 17.96 22.36 -6.02
CA GLY A 77 18.54 23.47 -5.27
C GLY A 77 18.39 24.86 -5.89
N ILE A 78 17.67 25.00 -7.00
CA ILE A 78 17.28 26.33 -7.48
C ILE A 78 16.17 26.91 -6.59
N PRO A 79 16.01 28.24 -6.51
CA PRO A 79 14.94 28.85 -5.72
C PRO A 79 13.55 28.31 -6.14
N ALA A 80 12.63 28.18 -5.16
CA ALA A 80 11.23 27.92 -5.43
C ALA A 80 10.65 28.94 -6.41
N SER A 81 9.77 28.51 -7.32
CA SER A 81 9.19 29.37 -8.34
C SER A 81 8.14 30.34 -7.78
N GLU A 82 7.57 30.01 -6.64
CA GLU A 82 6.62 30.84 -5.89
C GLU A 82 7.12 31.01 -4.45
N PRO A 83 7.15 32.23 -3.90
CA PRO A 83 7.68 32.47 -2.56
C PRO A 83 6.87 31.76 -1.48
N THR A 84 7.56 31.21 -0.50
CA THR A 84 6.98 30.59 0.71
C THR A 84 7.70 31.15 1.92
N THR A 85 6.92 31.53 2.94
CA THR A 85 7.45 31.88 4.25
C THR A 85 6.81 30.97 5.29
N ALA A 86 7.62 30.32 6.13
CA ALA A 86 7.14 29.56 7.26
C ALA A 86 7.55 30.22 8.57
N TYR A 87 6.70 30.11 9.57
CA TYR A 87 6.89 30.65 10.92
C TYR A 87 6.69 29.53 11.91
N LEU A 88 7.67 29.32 12.81
CA LEU A 88 7.62 28.29 13.83
C LEU A 88 7.72 28.91 15.22
N SER A 89 6.91 28.42 16.13
CA SER A 89 6.92 28.75 17.58
C SER A 89 6.31 27.61 18.38
N TYR A 90 6.46 27.62 19.70
CA TYR A 90 5.83 26.62 20.56
C TYR A 90 5.39 27.21 21.90
N ASP A 91 4.44 26.56 22.54
CA ASP A 91 4.06 26.82 23.94
C ASP A 91 4.29 25.57 24.81
N GLU A 92 3.69 25.47 25.97
CA GLU A 92 3.80 24.31 26.86
C GLU A 92 3.20 23.02 26.30
N LYS A 93 2.26 23.15 25.35
CA LYS A 93 1.41 22.03 24.88
C LYS A 93 1.56 21.71 23.42
N ASN A 94 1.90 22.72 22.61
CA ASN A 94 1.83 22.58 21.14
C ASN A 94 3.05 23.18 20.44
N LEU A 95 3.42 22.55 19.34
CA LEU A 95 4.25 23.14 18.30
C LEU A 95 3.32 23.81 17.26
N TYR A 96 3.64 25.04 16.89
CA TYR A 96 2.92 25.81 15.87
C TYR A 96 3.78 26.01 14.64
N VAL A 97 3.18 25.79 13.45
CA VAL A 97 3.80 26.09 12.17
C VAL A 97 2.79 26.82 11.30
N VAL A 98 3.19 27.94 10.73
CA VAL A 98 2.32 28.71 9.84
C VAL A 98 3.04 28.95 8.53
N PHE A 99 2.41 28.52 7.45
CA PHE A 99 2.92 28.74 6.11
C PHE A 99 2.13 29.88 5.44
N VAL A 100 2.86 30.85 4.91
CA VAL A 100 2.34 31.89 4.02
C VAL A 100 2.90 31.62 2.64
N CYS A 101 2.04 31.16 1.74
CA CYS A 101 2.39 30.71 0.41
C CYS A 101 1.85 31.69 -0.63
N HIS A 102 2.73 32.34 -1.38
CA HIS A 102 2.32 33.15 -2.53
C HIS A 102 2.05 32.26 -3.74
N ASP A 103 1.07 32.65 -4.55
CA ASP A 103 0.74 31.98 -5.79
C ASP A 103 -0.01 32.93 -6.73
N ALA A 104 -0.05 32.62 -8.03
CA ALA A 104 -0.81 33.38 -9.01
C ALA A 104 -2.33 33.32 -8.69
N PRO A 105 -3.06 34.45 -8.83
CA PRO A 105 -4.47 34.52 -8.52
C PRO A 105 -5.30 33.43 -9.22
N GLY A 106 -6.12 32.70 -8.43
CA GLY A 106 -7.01 31.66 -8.93
C GLY A 106 -6.35 30.36 -9.38
N GLN A 107 -5.02 30.21 -9.23
CA GLN A 107 -4.28 29.01 -9.65
C GLN A 107 -4.15 27.97 -8.55
N VAL A 108 -4.39 28.34 -7.31
CA VAL A 108 -4.34 27.42 -6.16
C VAL A 108 -5.33 26.26 -6.35
N ARG A 109 -4.84 25.04 -6.21
CA ARG A 109 -5.66 23.81 -6.22
C ARG A 109 -6.02 23.45 -4.78
N ALA A 110 -7.31 23.49 -4.46
CA ALA A 110 -7.79 23.23 -3.10
C ALA A 110 -9.22 22.71 -3.11
N HIS A 111 -9.43 21.54 -2.50
CA HIS A 111 -10.75 20.91 -2.38
C HIS A 111 -11.06 20.53 -0.93
N LEU A 112 -12.33 20.50 -0.58
CA LEU A 112 -12.83 19.84 0.61
C LEU A 112 -12.95 18.35 0.27
N SER A 113 -12.15 17.51 0.92
CA SER A 113 -12.14 16.06 0.76
C SER A 113 -12.15 15.39 2.13
N PRO A 114 -12.46 14.11 2.21
CA PRO A 114 -12.12 13.34 3.39
C PRO A 114 -10.63 13.49 3.71
N ARG A 115 -10.29 13.35 5.00
CA ARG A 115 -8.89 13.28 5.44
C ARG A 115 -8.11 12.26 4.60
N GLU A 116 -6.82 12.54 4.32
CA GLU A 116 -5.89 11.67 3.56
C GLU A 116 -6.18 11.48 2.06
N LEU A 117 -7.15 12.20 1.50
CA LEU A 117 -7.44 12.20 0.07
C LEU A 117 -7.05 13.53 -0.60
N LEU A 118 -5.75 13.87 -0.54
CA LEU A 118 -5.21 15.17 -0.96
C LEU A 118 -4.32 15.12 -2.20
N ASP A 119 -4.29 14.00 -2.90
CA ASP A 119 -3.46 13.67 -4.05
C ASP A 119 -3.48 14.68 -5.22
N GLN A 120 -4.50 15.55 -5.29
CA GLN A 120 -4.69 16.52 -6.36
C GLN A 120 -4.73 17.97 -5.88
N ASP A 121 -4.33 18.24 -4.65
CA ASP A 121 -4.32 19.56 -4.06
C ASP A 121 -2.89 20.08 -3.87
N ASP A 122 -2.71 21.38 -4.05
CA ASP A 122 -1.53 22.06 -3.53
C ASP A 122 -1.50 21.95 -2.01
N GLY A 123 -0.33 22.08 -1.41
CA GLY A 123 -0.27 21.98 0.03
C GLY A 123 1.12 22.21 0.60
N VAL A 124 1.17 22.11 1.92
CA VAL A 124 2.39 22.27 2.71
C VAL A 124 2.51 21.18 3.75
N ALA A 125 3.75 20.79 4.07
CA ALA A 125 3.98 19.81 5.10
C ALA A 125 5.13 20.18 6.02
N LEU A 126 5.07 19.57 7.20
CA LEU A 126 6.17 19.47 8.17
C LEU A 126 6.60 18.01 8.27
N TYR A 127 7.89 17.75 8.03
CA TYR A 127 8.55 16.52 8.45
C TYR A 127 9.26 16.77 9.78
N LEU A 128 9.11 15.88 10.74
CA LEU A 128 9.61 16.05 12.10
C LEU A 128 10.26 14.76 12.63
N ASP A 129 11.58 14.69 12.58
CA ASP A 129 12.38 13.63 13.20
C ASP A 129 12.69 14.01 14.66
N THR A 130 11.82 13.54 15.56
CA THR A 130 11.87 13.88 16.99
C THR A 130 12.97 13.17 17.77
N PHE A 131 13.57 12.13 17.20
CA PHE A 131 14.70 11.40 17.78
C PHE A 131 16.05 11.80 17.18
N LEU A 132 16.03 12.62 16.12
CA LEU A 132 17.21 13.00 15.33
C LEU A 132 17.99 11.78 14.85
N ASP A 133 17.27 10.70 14.52
CA ASP A 133 17.86 9.43 14.10
C ASP A 133 18.12 9.36 12.59
N ARG A 134 17.50 10.27 11.83
CA ARG A 134 17.64 10.38 10.38
C ARG A 134 17.11 9.16 9.61
N GLN A 135 16.17 8.46 10.22
CA GLN A 135 15.54 7.28 9.64
C GLN A 135 14.02 7.40 9.55
N ARG A 136 13.42 8.05 10.57
CA ARG A 136 11.96 8.20 10.65
C ARG A 136 11.59 9.63 10.98
N ALA A 137 10.48 10.07 10.41
CA ALA A 137 9.91 11.38 10.70
C ALA A 137 8.39 11.31 10.70
N TYR A 138 7.75 12.04 11.60
CA TYR A 138 6.35 12.37 11.46
C TYR A 138 6.16 13.24 10.24
N PHE A 139 5.06 13.03 9.53
CA PHE A 139 4.63 13.82 8.40
C PHE A 139 3.29 14.43 8.72
N PHE A 140 3.17 15.76 8.59
CA PHE A 140 1.93 16.49 8.76
C PHE A 140 1.72 17.35 7.52
N PHE A 141 0.74 17.04 6.72
CA PHE A 141 0.42 17.76 5.49
C PHE A 141 -0.97 18.38 5.57
N SER A 142 -1.13 19.53 4.96
CA SER A 142 -2.43 20.14 4.79
C SER A 142 -2.56 20.88 3.47
N ASN A 143 -3.74 20.76 2.86
CA ASN A 143 -4.09 21.55 1.69
C ASN A 143 -4.47 23.01 2.07
N PRO A 144 -4.66 23.93 1.12
CA PRO A 144 -5.01 25.33 1.38
C PRO A 144 -6.37 25.55 2.10
N LEU A 145 -7.23 24.53 2.19
CA LEU A 145 -8.49 24.57 2.95
C LEU A 145 -8.37 23.97 4.35
N GLY A 146 -7.17 23.52 4.75
CA GLY A 146 -6.93 22.93 6.06
C GLY A 146 -7.45 21.50 6.19
N ILE A 147 -7.52 20.74 5.11
CA ILE A 147 -7.75 19.30 5.18
C ILE A 147 -6.41 18.62 5.49
N GLN A 148 -6.45 17.64 6.39
CA GLN A 148 -5.29 16.99 6.97
C GLN A 148 -4.92 15.69 6.27
N GLU A 149 -3.62 15.44 6.22
CA GLU A 149 -3.02 14.15 6.00
C GLU A 149 -1.83 14.02 6.94
N ASP A 150 -1.72 12.93 7.65
CA ASP A 150 -0.56 12.64 8.50
C ASP A 150 -0.02 11.24 8.24
N GLY A 151 1.20 11.02 8.65
CA GLY A 151 1.89 9.76 8.38
C GLY A 151 3.24 9.67 9.07
N ILE A 152 3.89 8.57 8.83
CA ILE A 152 5.29 8.32 9.22
C ILE A 152 6.11 8.08 7.96
N TYR A 153 7.08 8.94 7.72
CA TYR A 153 8.10 8.67 6.71
C TYR A 153 9.20 7.77 7.32
N THR A 154 9.55 6.71 6.62
CA THR A 154 10.65 5.81 7.01
C THR A 154 11.59 5.62 5.83
N GLU A 155 12.89 5.80 6.04
CA GLU A 155 13.90 5.60 4.99
C GLU A 155 13.84 4.18 4.43
N GLY A 156 13.76 4.08 3.11
CA GLY A 156 13.66 2.82 2.37
C GLY A 156 12.25 2.20 2.31
N GLN A 157 11.31 2.68 3.12
CA GLN A 157 9.91 2.26 3.09
C GLN A 157 8.99 3.34 2.50
N GLY A 158 9.42 4.63 2.55
CA GLY A 158 8.63 5.76 2.08
C GLY A 158 7.69 6.33 3.14
N LEU A 159 6.63 6.98 2.70
CA LEU A 159 5.61 7.59 3.54
C LEU A 159 4.46 6.60 3.74
N ASP A 160 4.19 6.29 5.01
CA ASP A 160 3.04 5.53 5.47
C ASP A 160 1.99 6.49 6.04
N THR A 161 0.93 6.75 5.29
CA THR A 161 -0.19 7.63 5.67
C THR A 161 -1.26 6.92 6.49
N SER A 162 -1.06 5.67 6.82
CA SER A 162 -1.96 4.92 7.70
C SER A 162 -1.81 5.30 9.20
N PHE A 163 -0.72 5.99 9.54
CA PHE A 163 -0.55 6.57 10.87
C PHE A 163 -1.47 7.77 11.04
N ASP A 164 -2.30 7.75 12.08
CA ASP A 164 -3.31 8.75 12.35
C ASP A 164 -3.16 9.30 13.77
N THR A 165 -3.12 10.63 13.91
CA THR A 165 -2.98 11.27 15.22
C THR A 165 -3.81 12.55 15.32
N LEU A 166 -4.01 13.00 16.55
CA LEU A 166 -4.77 14.23 16.81
C LEU A 166 -3.86 15.45 16.69
N TRP A 167 -4.10 16.28 15.71
CA TRP A 167 -3.52 17.61 15.53
C TRP A 167 -4.53 18.53 14.87
N TYR A 168 -4.23 19.83 14.79
CA TYR A 168 -5.18 20.80 14.30
C TYR A 168 -4.58 21.63 13.17
N THR A 169 -5.39 21.95 12.19
CA THR A 169 -5.03 22.81 11.07
C THR A 169 -6.16 23.71 10.67
N GLN A 170 -5.80 24.87 10.16
CA GLN A 170 -6.68 25.81 9.50
C GLN A 170 -6.02 26.27 8.21
N GLY A 171 -6.79 26.43 7.16
CA GLY A 171 -6.28 26.91 5.87
C GLY A 171 -7.22 27.95 5.28
N ARG A 172 -6.65 28.92 4.58
CA ARG A 172 -7.40 29.96 3.89
C ARG A 172 -6.74 30.40 2.60
N VAL A 173 -7.49 30.30 1.52
CA VAL A 173 -7.07 30.83 0.23
C VAL A 173 -7.24 32.35 0.25
N THR A 174 -6.22 33.08 -0.20
CA THR A 174 -6.16 34.55 -0.32
C THR A 174 -6.09 34.96 -1.79
N PRO A 175 -6.25 36.23 -2.13
CA PRO A 175 -6.13 36.67 -3.52
C PRO A 175 -4.76 36.41 -4.15
N ASP A 176 -3.70 36.35 -3.35
CA ASP A 176 -2.29 36.21 -3.75
C ASP A 176 -1.64 34.90 -3.29
N GLY A 177 -2.47 33.90 -2.95
CA GLY A 177 -2.00 32.58 -2.54
C GLY A 177 -2.85 31.93 -1.48
N TYR A 178 -2.22 31.45 -0.38
CA TYR A 178 -2.94 30.84 0.75
C TYR A 178 -2.07 30.85 2.02
N ILE A 179 -2.76 30.72 3.16
CA ILE A 179 -2.13 30.58 4.49
C ILE A 179 -2.62 29.29 5.11
N VAL A 180 -1.71 28.51 5.68
CA VAL A 180 -2.03 27.30 6.44
C VAL A 180 -1.38 27.38 7.81
N TRP A 181 -2.18 27.12 8.85
CA TRP A 181 -1.77 27.11 10.24
C TRP A 181 -1.86 25.69 10.81
N PHE A 182 -0.81 25.23 11.48
CA PHE A 182 -0.72 23.96 12.19
C PHE A 182 -0.59 24.18 13.67
N SER A 183 -1.26 23.34 14.46
CA SER A 183 -1.03 23.18 15.89
C SER A 183 -0.91 21.70 16.20
N ILE A 184 0.29 21.28 16.58
CA ILE A 184 0.64 19.89 16.81
C ILE A 184 0.88 19.71 18.31
N PRO A 185 -0.04 19.04 19.04
CA PRO A 185 0.13 18.79 20.46
C PRO A 185 1.34 17.89 20.72
N PHE A 186 2.18 18.22 21.69
CA PHE A 186 3.28 17.34 22.07
C PHE A 186 2.80 15.96 22.52
N LYS A 187 1.59 15.83 23.05
CA LYS A 187 0.93 14.55 23.35
C LYS A 187 0.76 13.65 22.11
N SER A 188 0.78 14.20 20.90
CA SER A 188 0.64 13.46 19.64
C SER A 188 1.98 12.98 19.10
N LEU A 189 3.09 13.41 19.70
CA LEU A 189 4.45 13.07 19.29
C LEU A 189 5.12 12.14 20.28
N ARG A 190 6.15 11.45 19.82
CA ARG A 190 7.07 10.68 20.66
C ARG A 190 8.46 11.26 20.48
N PHE A 191 9.16 11.50 21.57
CA PHE A 191 10.52 12.06 21.58
C PHE A 191 11.27 11.68 22.87
N SER A 192 12.56 11.96 22.92
CA SER A 192 13.41 11.61 24.04
C SER A 192 13.06 12.41 25.29
N HIS A 193 13.38 11.89 26.47
CA HIS A 193 13.10 12.52 27.77
C HIS A 193 14.17 13.57 28.16
N ALA A 194 14.82 14.20 27.16
CA ALA A 194 15.81 15.24 27.39
C ALA A 194 15.12 16.57 27.78
N PRO A 195 15.69 17.36 28.70
CA PRO A 195 15.12 18.65 29.11
C PRO A 195 15.12 19.68 27.97
N GLU A 196 16.08 19.58 27.07
CA GLU A 196 16.20 20.35 25.84
C GLU A 196 16.18 19.39 24.65
N GLN A 197 15.33 19.68 23.67
CA GLN A 197 15.14 18.85 22.49
C GLN A 197 15.84 19.46 21.30
N THR A 198 16.46 18.60 20.50
CA THR A 198 16.91 18.92 19.13
C THR A 198 16.28 17.95 18.17
N TRP A 199 15.50 18.48 17.24
CA TRP A 199 14.75 17.68 16.26
C TRP A 199 15.25 17.92 14.85
N GLY A 200 15.14 16.93 13.98
CA GLY A 200 15.34 17.09 12.54
C GLY A 200 14.06 17.61 11.90
N ILE A 201 14.13 18.71 11.14
CA ILE A 201 12.95 19.32 10.52
C ILE A 201 13.18 19.49 9.02
N ALA A 202 12.15 19.18 8.22
CA ALA A 202 12.00 19.69 6.87
C ALA A 202 10.60 20.26 6.66
N LEU A 203 10.56 21.42 6.01
CA LEU A 203 9.34 22.07 5.56
C LEU A 203 9.19 21.83 4.06
N TYR A 204 8.00 21.51 3.63
CA TYR A 204 7.71 21.10 2.26
C TYR A 204 6.54 21.89 1.70
N ARG A 205 6.61 22.21 0.41
CA ARG A 205 5.51 22.75 -0.37
C ARG A 205 5.39 22.02 -1.68
N VAL A 206 4.16 21.76 -2.11
CA VAL A 206 3.85 21.20 -3.44
C VAL A 206 3.03 22.19 -4.25
N ILE A 207 3.42 22.39 -5.53
CA ILE A 207 2.73 23.21 -6.53
C ILE A 207 2.41 22.31 -7.72
N LEU A 208 1.26 21.66 -7.69
CA LEU A 208 0.92 20.55 -8.60
C LEU A 208 0.86 20.98 -10.08
N ARG A 209 0.35 22.19 -10.36
CA ARG A 209 0.31 22.69 -11.74
C ARG A 209 1.69 22.81 -12.41
N LYS A 210 2.76 22.95 -11.59
CA LYS A 210 4.14 23.06 -12.06
C LYS A 210 4.90 21.73 -11.93
N SER A 211 4.29 20.70 -11.32
CA SER A 211 4.97 19.48 -10.85
C SER A 211 6.20 19.83 -10.01
N GLU A 212 6.07 20.84 -9.15
CA GLU A 212 7.15 21.42 -8.36
C GLU A 212 7.00 21.02 -6.90
N TYR A 213 8.13 20.57 -6.34
CA TYR A 213 8.26 20.14 -4.95
C TYR A 213 9.42 20.90 -4.32
N ASP A 214 9.12 21.72 -3.31
CA ASP A 214 10.07 22.61 -2.67
C ASP A 214 10.33 22.21 -1.23
N PHE A 215 11.57 22.34 -0.78
CA PHE A 215 11.96 22.04 0.59
C PHE A 215 12.77 23.18 1.23
N TRP A 216 12.62 23.28 2.54
CA TRP A 216 13.58 23.85 3.44
C TRP A 216 13.87 22.82 4.57
N PRO A 217 15.14 22.50 4.87
CA PRO A 217 16.37 22.97 4.20
C PRO A 217 16.46 22.46 2.76
N TYR A 218 17.45 22.93 2.04
CA TYR A 218 17.75 22.37 0.71
C TYR A 218 17.97 20.86 0.80
N ILE A 219 17.14 20.09 0.11
CA ILE A 219 17.22 18.65 -0.06
C ILE A 219 17.55 18.37 -1.51
N THR A 220 18.51 17.47 -1.77
CA THR A 220 18.96 17.11 -3.11
C THR A 220 18.64 15.69 -3.48
N GLN A 221 18.33 15.46 -4.75
CA GLN A 221 18.17 14.13 -5.33
C GLN A 221 19.49 13.37 -5.54
N ARG A 222 20.64 14.02 -5.29
CA ARG A 222 21.98 13.43 -5.43
C ARG A 222 22.41 12.61 -4.23
N VAL A 223 21.60 12.58 -3.20
CA VAL A 223 21.86 11.87 -1.95
C VAL A 223 20.69 10.96 -1.68
N GLN A 224 20.95 9.67 -1.48
CA GLN A 224 19.93 8.70 -1.11
C GLN A 224 19.38 9.01 0.28
N GLY A 225 18.04 9.10 0.38
CA GLY A 225 17.33 9.33 1.62
C GLY A 225 17.00 10.80 1.88
N LEU A 226 15.84 11.00 2.47
CA LEU A 226 15.25 12.31 2.76
C LEU A 226 15.62 12.79 4.18
N ALA A 227 15.37 11.94 5.20
CA ALA A 227 15.49 12.33 6.61
C ALA A 227 16.93 12.68 7.03
N GLN A 228 17.94 12.09 6.37
CA GLN A 228 19.32 12.45 6.66
C GLN A 228 19.69 13.90 6.30
N GLN A 229 18.89 14.56 5.48
CA GLN A 229 19.09 15.90 4.97
C GLN A 229 18.32 16.97 5.77
N PHE A 230 17.53 16.58 6.77
CA PHE A 230 16.76 17.49 7.61
C PHE A 230 17.67 18.41 8.44
N ALA A 231 17.20 19.64 8.64
CA ALA A 231 17.90 20.62 9.48
C ALA A 231 17.72 20.27 10.96
N PRO A 232 18.79 20.22 11.76
CA PRO A 232 18.65 20.15 13.21
C PRO A 232 18.15 21.50 13.75
N VAL A 233 17.06 21.46 14.52
CA VAL A 233 16.44 22.64 15.14
C VAL A 233 16.28 22.40 16.64
N GLY A 234 16.72 23.34 17.44
CA GLY A 234 16.68 23.31 18.91
C GLY A 234 15.73 24.36 19.50
N GLY A 235 15.96 24.69 20.77
CA GLY A 235 15.21 25.69 21.50
C GLY A 235 13.90 25.19 22.12
N LEU A 236 13.57 23.91 21.99
CA LEU A 236 12.40 23.29 22.61
C LEU A 236 12.78 22.82 24.02
N GLU A 237 12.40 23.60 25.03
CA GLU A 237 12.75 23.36 26.43
C GLU A 237 11.52 22.97 27.26
N HIS A 238 11.71 22.04 28.19
CA HIS A 238 10.68 21.59 29.15
C HIS A 238 9.38 21.15 28.49
N VAL A 239 9.45 20.55 27.28
CA VAL A 239 8.31 19.94 26.60
C VAL A 239 8.17 18.48 26.97
N SER A 240 6.94 17.99 27.09
CA SER A 240 6.65 16.60 27.43
C SER A 240 5.44 16.10 26.63
N PRO A 241 5.48 14.86 26.12
CA PRO A 241 4.30 14.22 25.54
C PRO A 241 3.24 13.87 26.59
N GLY A 242 3.59 13.96 27.88
CA GLY A 242 2.69 13.66 29.00
C GLY A 242 2.26 12.20 29.04
N ARG A 243 1.36 11.87 29.95
CA ARG A 243 0.70 10.55 29.98
C ARG A 243 -0.35 10.55 28.88
N ASN A 244 -0.17 9.74 27.84
CA ASN A 244 -1.14 9.58 26.77
C ASN A 244 -1.84 8.25 26.95
N MET A 245 -3.02 8.29 27.56
CA MET A 245 -3.93 7.15 27.66
C MET A 245 -5.15 7.45 26.80
N GLN A 246 -5.51 6.52 25.95
CA GLN A 246 -6.65 6.62 25.06
C GLN A 246 -7.49 5.36 25.21
N PHE A 247 -8.81 5.55 25.23
CA PHE A 247 -9.79 4.48 25.21
C PHE A 247 -10.83 4.81 24.14
N ILE A 248 -11.08 3.86 23.25
CA ILE A 248 -12.01 4.02 22.14
C ILE A 248 -13.03 2.87 22.22
N PRO A 249 -14.06 2.99 23.08
CA PRO A 249 -15.20 2.09 22.98
C PRO A 249 -15.91 2.28 21.66
N TYR A 250 -16.39 1.19 21.09
CA TYR A 250 -17.23 1.23 19.91
C TYR A 250 -18.33 0.19 19.97
N GLY A 251 -19.38 0.46 19.20
CA GLY A 251 -20.52 -0.43 19.02
C GLY A 251 -20.89 -0.53 17.54
N LEU A 252 -21.24 -1.73 17.12
CA LEU A 252 -21.75 -2.07 15.80
C LEU A 252 -23.12 -2.73 15.93
N LEU A 253 -24.07 -2.28 15.12
CA LEU A 253 -25.32 -2.98 14.85
C LEU A 253 -25.35 -3.26 13.35
N ALA A 254 -25.50 -4.52 12.95
CA ALA A 254 -25.56 -4.89 11.55
C ALA A 254 -26.68 -5.90 11.29
N GLY A 255 -27.38 -5.74 10.19
CA GLY A 255 -28.35 -6.69 9.66
C GLY A 255 -27.88 -7.14 8.29
N ASP A 256 -27.60 -8.41 8.15
CA ASP A 256 -27.13 -9.02 6.91
C ASP A 256 -28.13 -10.05 6.40
N ARG A 257 -28.36 -10.05 5.08
CA ARG A 257 -29.16 -11.04 4.36
C ARG A 257 -28.38 -11.50 3.15
N PHE A 258 -28.07 -12.76 3.05
CA PHE A 258 -27.28 -13.33 1.96
C PHE A 258 -27.76 -14.70 1.49
N LEU A 259 -27.41 -15.04 0.25
CA LEU A 259 -27.64 -16.36 -0.31
C LEU A 259 -26.53 -17.31 0.17
N ASN A 260 -26.85 -18.14 1.17
CA ASN A 260 -25.93 -19.15 1.64
C ASN A 260 -25.92 -20.38 0.72
N GLN A 261 -24.71 -20.77 0.28
CA GLN A 261 -24.45 -21.96 -0.53
C GLN A 261 -23.47 -22.87 0.22
N PRO A 262 -23.93 -23.98 0.81
CA PRO A 262 -23.05 -24.92 1.51
C PRO A 262 -21.96 -25.47 0.58
N SER A 263 -20.71 -25.47 1.06
CA SER A 263 -19.58 -26.06 0.35
C SER A 263 -18.85 -27.06 1.28
N PRO A 264 -18.71 -28.35 0.91
CA PRO A 264 -19.26 -28.97 -0.29
C PRO A 264 -20.80 -29.00 -0.30
N PRO A 265 -21.44 -29.13 -1.48
CA PRO A 265 -22.90 -29.23 -1.58
C PRO A 265 -23.45 -30.34 -0.70
N ASN A 266 -24.40 -30.00 0.16
CA ASN A 266 -25.02 -30.98 1.09
C ASN A 266 -26.53 -31.05 0.86
N PRO A 267 -27.08 -32.19 0.43
CA PRO A 267 -28.52 -32.35 0.23
C PRO A 267 -29.36 -32.09 1.47
N SER A 268 -28.78 -32.26 2.67
CA SER A 268 -29.47 -32.01 3.94
C SER A 268 -29.55 -30.55 4.33
N THR A 269 -28.70 -29.73 3.74
CA THR A 269 -28.65 -28.25 3.94
C THR A 269 -28.58 -27.57 2.57
N PRO A 270 -29.71 -27.49 1.82
CA PRO A 270 -29.72 -26.91 0.50
C PRO A 270 -29.42 -25.39 0.55
N PRO A 271 -29.01 -24.78 -0.55
CA PRO A 271 -28.86 -23.34 -0.64
C PRO A 271 -30.12 -22.60 -0.20
N ALA A 272 -29.96 -21.54 0.56
CA ALA A 272 -31.08 -20.73 1.06
C ALA A 272 -30.64 -19.31 1.41
N PHE A 273 -31.59 -18.35 1.36
CA PHE A 273 -31.36 -17.05 1.93
C PHE A 273 -31.34 -17.12 3.45
N GLN A 274 -30.29 -16.56 4.04
CA GLN A 274 -30.15 -16.43 5.48
C GLN A 274 -30.18 -14.95 5.87
N SER A 275 -30.67 -14.66 7.08
CA SER A 275 -30.62 -13.32 7.65
C SER A 275 -29.97 -13.42 9.02
N VAL A 276 -28.97 -12.60 9.25
CA VAL A 276 -28.23 -12.53 10.51
C VAL A 276 -28.34 -11.12 11.04
N PHE A 277 -28.65 -10.98 12.32
CA PHE A 277 -28.55 -9.71 13.01
C PHE A 277 -27.39 -9.77 13.99
N GLU A 278 -26.45 -8.91 13.80
CA GLU A 278 -25.23 -8.83 14.60
C GLU A 278 -25.22 -7.59 15.47
N HIS A 279 -24.80 -7.75 16.71
CA HIS A 279 -24.47 -6.67 17.60
C HIS A 279 -23.10 -6.94 18.22
N ARG A 280 -22.18 -6.00 18.01
CA ARG A 280 -20.84 -6.05 18.62
C ARG A 280 -20.59 -4.84 19.47
N ALA A 281 -19.89 -5.04 20.57
CA ALA A 281 -19.28 -3.99 21.36
C ALA A 281 -17.82 -4.36 21.57
N GLY A 282 -16.94 -3.39 21.45
CA GLY A 282 -15.51 -3.60 21.60
C GLY A 282 -14.83 -2.38 22.21
N LEU A 283 -13.55 -2.51 22.45
CA LEU A 283 -12.73 -1.48 23.08
C LEU A 283 -11.32 -1.55 22.53
N ASP A 284 -10.84 -0.42 22.01
CA ASP A 284 -9.42 -0.21 21.79
C ASP A 284 -8.85 0.66 22.90
N ALA A 285 -7.71 0.28 23.44
CA ALA A 285 -7.01 1.02 24.47
C ALA A 285 -5.55 1.23 24.08
N LYS A 286 -5.06 2.45 24.24
CA LYS A 286 -3.68 2.82 23.97
C LYS A 286 -3.07 3.46 25.22
N PHE A 287 -1.89 3.00 25.56
CA PHE A 287 -1.12 3.52 26.67
C PHE A 287 0.33 3.76 26.25
N VAL A 288 0.88 4.92 26.57
CA VAL A 288 2.28 5.27 26.30
C VAL A 288 3.10 5.24 27.56
N ALA A 289 4.12 4.38 27.57
CA ALA A 289 5.05 4.24 28.67
C ALA A 289 6.39 4.89 28.34
N LYS A 290 6.93 5.65 29.31
CA LYS A 290 8.26 6.30 29.21
C LYS A 290 8.45 7.10 27.90
N ASP A 291 7.36 7.73 27.42
CA ASP A 291 7.33 8.59 26.22
C ASP A 291 7.82 7.94 24.91
N ALA A 292 8.17 6.65 24.93
CA ALA A 292 8.82 5.96 23.83
C ALA A 292 8.15 4.63 23.42
N LEU A 293 7.46 3.96 24.32
CA LEU A 293 6.80 2.68 24.07
C LEU A 293 5.28 2.85 24.09
N THR A 294 4.63 2.43 23.02
CA THR A 294 3.17 2.40 22.91
C THR A 294 2.68 0.97 23.09
N PHE A 295 1.72 0.79 23.97
CA PHE A 295 0.98 -0.44 24.17
C PHE A 295 -0.44 -0.23 23.65
N ASP A 296 -0.86 -1.05 22.71
CA ASP A 296 -2.20 -1.06 22.16
C ASP A 296 -2.86 -2.40 22.52
N VAL A 297 -4.09 -2.34 23.00
CA VAL A 297 -4.89 -3.53 23.31
C VAL A 297 -6.23 -3.37 22.61
N THR A 298 -6.65 -4.43 21.94
CA THR A 298 -8.00 -4.49 21.35
C THR A 298 -8.78 -5.64 21.91
N LEU A 299 -10.05 -5.40 22.19
CA LEU A 299 -11.00 -6.39 22.68
C LEU A 299 -12.21 -6.40 21.74
N ASN A 300 -12.51 -7.59 21.19
CA ASN A 300 -13.58 -7.83 20.24
C ASN A 300 -13.58 -6.79 19.08
N PRO A 301 -12.42 -6.62 18.38
CA PRO A 301 -12.28 -5.60 17.38
C PRO A 301 -13.33 -5.72 16.30
N ASP A 302 -13.84 -4.56 15.87
CA ASP A 302 -14.70 -4.51 14.72
C ASP A 302 -13.87 -4.36 13.44
N PHE A 303 -13.76 -5.44 12.71
CA PHE A 303 -13.13 -5.47 11.40
C PHE A 303 -14.12 -5.39 10.24
N SER A 304 -15.37 -4.97 10.49
CA SER A 304 -16.27 -4.61 9.40
C SER A 304 -15.57 -3.54 8.55
N GLN A 305 -15.32 -3.87 7.30
CA GLN A 305 -14.60 -3.00 6.38
C GLN A 305 -15.50 -1.81 6.02
N VAL A 306 -15.24 -0.67 6.63
CA VAL A 306 -15.88 0.59 6.26
C VAL A 306 -15.43 1.03 4.85
N GLU A 307 -14.24 0.57 4.41
CA GLU A 307 -13.71 0.81 3.08
C GLU A 307 -13.61 -0.48 2.27
N SER A 308 -14.29 -0.51 1.11
CA SER A 308 -14.18 -1.62 0.15
C SER A 308 -12.79 -1.64 -0.50
N ASP A 309 -12.29 -2.83 -0.82
CA ASP A 309 -11.05 -2.99 -1.60
C ASP A 309 -11.23 -2.47 -3.03
N ASP A 310 -10.15 -1.95 -3.62
CA ASP A 310 -10.19 -1.50 -5.00
C ASP A 310 -10.35 -2.69 -5.96
N PRO A 311 -11.09 -2.51 -7.07
CA PRO A 311 -11.34 -3.59 -8.00
C PRO A 311 -10.04 -4.07 -8.65
N GLN A 312 -9.84 -5.38 -8.64
CA GLN A 312 -8.69 -6.05 -9.26
C GLN A 312 -9.18 -7.20 -10.14
N VAL A 313 -8.44 -7.47 -11.23
CA VAL A 313 -8.70 -8.64 -12.05
C VAL A 313 -8.27 -9.88 -11.28
N THR A 314 -9.22 -10.73 -10.92
CA THR A 314 -8.99 -12.00 -10.22
C THR A 314 -9.07 -13.22 -11.13
N VAL A 315 -9.61 -13.04 -12.35
CA VAL A 315 -9.79 -14.11 -13.34
C VAL A 315 -8.47 -14.46 -14.01
N ASN A 316 -8.22 -15.77 -14.17
CA ASN A 316 -7.05 -16.32 -14.87
C ASN A 316 -5.72 -15.82 -14.26
N GLN A 317 -5.61 -15.86 -12.94
CA GLN A 317 -4.41 -15.49 -12.20
C GLN A 317 -3.66 -16.73 -11.73
N ARG A 318 -2.36 -16.80 -12.04
CA ARG A 318 -1.48 -17.88 -11.58
C ARG A 318 -1.23 -17.84 -10.07
N PHE A 319 -1.19 -16.65 -9.49
CA PHE A 319 -0.89 -16.43 -8.07
C PHE A 319 -1.99 -15.63 -7.36
N ALA A 320 -2.05 -15.77 -6.05
CA ALA A 320 -2.96 -15.00 -5.22
C ALA A 320 -2.76 -13.48 -5.41
N VAL A 321 -3.86 -12.75 -5.46
CA VAL A 321 -3.84 -11.28 -5.59
C VAL A 321 -3.64 -10.66 -4.21
N PHE A 322 -2.75 -9.68 -4.14
CA PHE A 322 -2.47 -8.94 -2.90
C PHE A 322 -3.52 -7.84 -2.67
N PHE A 323 -4.10 -7.81 -1.47
CA PHE A 323 -4.96 -6.73 -1.02
C PHE A 323 -4.34 -6.05 0.21
N PRO A 324 -4.13 -4.73 0.20
CA PRO A 324 -3.52 -4.03 1.32
C PRO A 324 -4.39 -4.09 2.58
N GLU A 325 -3.76 -4.03 3.76
CA GLU A 325 -4.47 -3.97 5.04
C GLU A 325 -5.21 -2.62 5.17
N LYS A 326 -6.41 -2.64 5.76
CA LYS A 326 -7.26 -1.45 6.00
C LYS A 326 -7.73 -1.31 7.44
N ARG A 327 -7.53 -2.33 8.28
CA ARG A 327 -7.99 -2.34 9.66
C ARG A 327 -7.08 -1.49 10.56
N PRO A 328 -7.62 -0.48 11.26
CA PRO A 328 -6.81 0.50 12.01
C PRO A 328 -5.82 -0.11 13.01
N PHE A 329 -6.23 -1.16 13.74
CA PHE A 329 -5.36 -1.83 14.69
C PHE A 329 -4.07 -2.37 14.04
N PHE A 330 -4.13 -2.85 12.80
CA PHE A 330 -2.95 -3.44 12.13
C PHE A 330 -2.14 -2.41 11.36
N ILE A 331 -2.77 -1.40 10.78
CA ILE A 331 -2.06 -0.40 9.97
C ILE A 331 -1.25 0.58 10.82
N GLU A 332 -1.77 1.00 11.97
CA GLU A 332 -1.06 1.92 12.84
C GLU A 332 0.26 1.29 13.32
N ASN A 333 1.39 1.95 13.07
CA ASN A 333 2.73 1.46 13.37
C ASN A 333 3.11 0.12 12.70
N ALA A 334 2.48 -0.25 11.58
CA ALA A 334 2.81 -1.47 10.84
C ALA A 334 4.29 -1.56 10.45
N GLY A 335 4.93 -0.44 10.14
CA GLY A 335 6.35 -0.36 9.79
C GLY A 335 7.31 -0.92 10.84
N PHE A 336 6.88 -1.10 12.10
CA PHE A 336 7.70 -1.77 13.13
C PHE A 336 7.88 -3.27 12.85
N PHE A 337 6.97 -3.89 12.09
CA PHE A 337 6.99 -5.32 11.77
C PHE A 337 7.47 -5.62 10.34
N GLN A 338 7.64 -4.60 9.51
CA GLN A 338 8.05 -4.78 8.12
C GLN A 338 9.48 -5.29 8.01
N THR A 339 9.67 -6.26 7.13
CA THR A 339 10.95 -6.85 6.76
C THR A 339 11.08 -6.84 5.23
N PRO A 340 12.30 -6.94 4.65
CA PRO A 340 12.48 -6.98 3.18
C PRO A 340 11.65 -8.05 2.46
N VAL A 341 11.50 -9.22 3.05
CA VAL A 341 10.56 -10.26 2.64
C VAL A 341 9.32 -10.15 3.52
N ASP A 342 8.12 -10.21 2.96
CA ASP A 342 6.85 -10.07 3.69
C ASP A 342 6.57 -11.27 4.61
N LEU A 343 7.27 -11.31 5.75
CA LEU A 343 7.10 -12.36 6.77
C LEU A 343 5.90 -12.13 7.69
N PHE A 344 5.31 -10.94 7.66
CA PHE A 344 4.10 -10.59 8.39
C PHE A 344 3.13 -9.78 7.53
N PHE A 345 2.00 -10.40 7.22
CA PHE A 345 0.88 -9.82 6.50
C PHE A 345 -0.39 -9.99 7.34
N SER A 346 -0.82 -8.92 7.97
CA SER A 346 -1.88 -8.96 8.99
C SER A 346 -3.24 -9.48 8.51
N ARG A 347 -3.53 -9.46 7.20
CA ARG A 347 -4.76 -10.05 6.64
C ARG A 347 -4.84 -11.58 6.77
N GLN A 348 -3.73 -12.25 7.09
CA GLN A 348 -3.74 -13.67 7.46
C GLN A 348 -4.47 -13.92 8.81
N ILE A 349 -4.61 -12.88 9.63
CA ILE A 349 -5.40 -12.88 10.86
C ILE A 349 -6.78 -12.32 10.50
N ALA A 350 -7.77 -13.17 10.36
CA ALA A 350 -9.03 -12.76 9.73
C ALA A 350 -10.09 -12.29 10.74
N ASP A 351 -10.30 -12.98 11.86
CA ASP A 351 -11.34 -12.66 12.86
C ASP A 351 -10.81 -12.74 14.31
N PRO A 352 -9.95 -11.81 14.74
CA PRO A 352 -9.45 -11.81 16.10
C PRO A 352 -10.53 -11.39 17.11
N GLN A 353 -10.47 -11.96 18.32
CA GLN A 353 -11.31 -11.56 19.44
C GLN A 353 -10.60 -10.60 20.39
N PHE A 354 -9.31 -10.83 20.60
CA PHE A 354 -8.48 -9.91 21.39
C PHE A 354 -7.07 -9.89 20.85
N GLY A 355 -6.37 -8.78 21.09
CA GLY A 355 -4.98 -8.62 20.69
C GLY A 355 -4.28 -7.58 21.54
N ALA A 356 -2.97 -7.74 21.67
CA ALA A 356 -2.09 -6.78 22.32
C ALA A 356 -0.87 -6.52 21.43
N ARG A 357 -0.50 -5.27 21.31
CA ARG A 357 0.66 -4.83 20.53
C ARG A 357 1.50 -3.87 21.34
N MET A 358 2.81 -4.01 21.25
CA MET A 358 3.79 -3.05 21.78
C MET A 358 4.68 -2.60 20.65
N THR A 359 4.80 -1.29 20.46
CA THR A 359 5.71 -0.70 19.48
C THR A 359 6.44 0.50 20.08
N GLY A 360 7.64 0.75 19.61
CA GLY A 360 8.35 1.95 20.01
C GLY A 360 9.85 1.89 19.82
N LYS A 361 10.50 2.96 20.25
CA LYS A 361 11.95 3.14 20.13
C LYS A 361 12.57 3.52 21.48
N VAL A 362 13.56 2.77 21.90
CA VAL A 362 14.33 3.03 23.12
C VAL A 362 15.80 3.20 22.74
N ALA A 363 16.31 4.41 22.84
CA ALA A 363 17.63 4.79 22.34
C ALA A 363 17.78 4.41 20.85
N ARG A 364 18.70 3.50 20.52
CA ARG A 364 18.93 2.99 19.15
C ARG A 364 18.22 1.68 18.85
N TRP A 365 17.31 1.24 19.73
CA TRP A 365 16.56 0.01 19.54
C TRP A 365 15.13 0.30 19.13
N THR A 366 14.70 -0.28 18.05
CA THR A 366 13.31 -0.31 17.57
C THR A 366 12.72 -1.66 17.97
N VAL A 367 11.56 -1.66 18.62
CA VAL A 367 10.92 -2.87 19.12
C VAL A 367 9.46 -2.90 18.66
N GLY A 368 9.05 -4.02 18.12
CA GLY A 368 7.65 -4.37 17.84
C GLY A 368 7.33 -5.75 18.40
N ALA A 369 6.22 -5.90 19.09
CA ALA A 369 5.69 -7.18 19.55
C ALA A 369 4.18 -7.17 19.37
N LEU A 370 3.60 -8.29 18.89
CA LEU A 370 2.17 -8.50 18.69
C LEU A 370 1.81 -9.89 19.20
N ALA A 371 0.72 -9.99 19.94
CA ALA A 371 0.08 -11.25 20.30
C ALA A 371 -1.43 -11.10 20.07
N ILE A 372 -2.04 -12.03 19.36
CA ILE A 372 -3.43 -11.95 18.94
C ILE A 372 -4.01 -13.34 18.73
N ASP A 373 -5.30 -13.52 18.96
CA ASP A 373 -6.03 -14.72 18.58
C ASP A 373 -6.74 -14.54 17.23
N ASP A 374 -7.02 -15.63 16.55
CA ASP A 374 -7.83 -15.65 15.31
C ASP A 374 -8.86 -16.79 15.37
N ARG A 375 -10.13 -16.41 15.34
CA ARG A 375 -11.24 -17.39 15.40
C ARG A 375 -11.55 -18.01 14.05
N GLN A 376 -11.22 -17.35 12.95
CA GLN A 376 -11.64 -17.76 11.61
C GLN A 376 -11.23 -19.18 11.22
N PRO A 377 -10.02 -19.66 11.54
CA PRO A 377 -9.67 -21.04 11.23
C PRO A 377 -10.60 -22.06 11.86
N GLY A 378 -11.03 -21.85 13.11
CA GLY A 378 -11.97 -22.72 13.81
C GLY A 378 -13.40 -22.59 13.30
N LEU A 379 -13.86 -21.39 13.00
CA LEU A 379 -15.21 -21.13 12.47
C LEU A 379 -15.46 -21.83 11.13
N ASN A 380 -14.40 -22.14 10.38
CA ASN A 380 -14.49 -22.89 9.13
C ASN A 380 -14.57 -24.40 9.31
N GLN A 381 -14.56 -24.91 10.56
CA GLN A 381 -14.56 -26.33 10.88
C GLN A 381 -15.93 -26.75 11.42
N PRO A 382 -16.26 -28.08 11.37
CA PRO A 382 -17.49 -28.56 11.98
C PRO A 382 -17.55 -28.24 13.47
N PRO A 383 -18.66 -27.67 13.99
CA PRO A 383 -18.81 -27.38 15.42
C PRO A 383 -18.57 -28.59 16.31
N GLY A 384 -17.75 -28.44 17.35
CA GLY A 384 -17.39 -29.50 18.27
C GLY A 384 -16.35 -30.51 17.76
N SER A 385 -15.74 -30.27 16.60
CA SER A 385 -14.57 -31.01 16.16
C SER A 385 -13.31 -30.60 16.96
N GLU A 386 -12.24 -31.38 16.87
CA GLU A 386 -10.94 -31.04 17.49
C GLU A 386 -10.32 -29.77 16.90
N TYR A 387 -10.78 -29.34 15.71
CA TYR A 387 -10.35 -28.13 14.99
C TYR A 387 -11.29 -26.93 15.22
N ASP A 388 -12.36 -27.06 16.00
CA ASP A 388 -13.23 -25.97 16.43
C ASP A 388 -12.54 -25.15 17.55
N THR A 389 -11.39 -24.60 17.22
CA THR A 389 -10.53 -23.85 18.13
C THR A 389 -10.07 -22.53 17.47
N ARG A 390 -9.24 -21.77 18.16
CA ARG A 390 -8.65 -20.50 17.69
C ARG A 390 -7.20 -20.71 17.31
N ALA A 391 -6.73 -19.97 16.33
CA ALA A 391 -5.31 -19.78 16.15
C ALA A 391 -4.77 -18.77 17.17
N VAL A 392 -3.54 -18.99 17.60
CA VAL A 392 -2.78 -18.04 18.44
C VAL A 392 -1.58 -17.58 17.65
N ASP A 393 -1.52 -16.27 17.41
CA ASP A 393 -0.53 -15.63 16.58
C ASP A 393 0.37 -14.71 17.40
N GLY A 394 1.67 -14.81 17.20
CA GLY A 394 2.65 -13.97 17.85
C GLY A 394 3.71 -13.47 16.87
N VAL A 395 4.08 -12.20 16.96
CA VAL A 395 5.12 -11.59 16.14
C VAL A 395 6.00 -10.71 17.01
N VAL A 396 7.31 -10.82 16.86
CA VAL A 396 8.30 -9.97 17.53
C VAL A 396 9.33 -9.52 16.53
N ARG A 397 9.64 -8.23 16.51
CA ARG A 397 10.76 -7.67 15.76
C ARG A 397 11.56 -6.71 16.65
N VAL A 398 12.88 -6.85 16.61
CA VAL A 398 13.81 -5.98 17.31
C VAL A 398 14.89 -5.58 16.32
N ALA A 399 15.13 -4.28 16.15
CA ALA A 399 16.20 -3.78 15.31
C ALA A 399 17.07 -2.78 16.06
N ARG A 400 18.36 -2.78 15.76
CA ARG A 400 19.34 -1.84 16.32
C ARG A 400 19.93 -0.99 15.21
N GLU A 401 19.82 0.31 15.36
CA GLU A 401 20.36 1.29 14.44
C GLU A 401 21.84 1.59 14.73
N PHE A 402 22.61 1.82 13.67
CA PHE A 402 24.00 2.22 13.73
C PHE A 402 24.36 3.11 12.53
N GLY A 403 25.41 3.92 12.67
CA GLY A 403 25.83 4.84 11.62
C GLY A 403 24.74 5.82 11.21
N LYS A 404 24.61 6.02 9.89
CA LYS A 404 23.58 6.84 9.26
C LYS A 404 22.68 5.92 8.41
N GLN A 405 21.40 5.80 8.73
CA GLN A 405 20.41 4.98 8.00
C GLN A 405 20.73 3.47 7.93
N SER A 406 21.58 2.95 8.81
CA SER A 406 21.89 1.54 8.85
C SER A 406 21.29 0.89 10.09
N TYR A 407 20.82 -0.35 9.94
CA TYR A 407 20.32 -1.13 11.05
C TYR A 407 20.60 -2.61 10.84
N ILE A 408 20.53 -3.38 11.90
CA ILE A 408 20.42 -4.83 11.91
C ILE A 408 19.21 -5.21 12.75
N GLY A 409 18.37 -6.11 12.23
CA GLY A 409 17.10 -6.52 12.85
C GLY A 409 16.99 -8.03 12.97
N MET A 410 16.21 -8.45 13.95
CA MET A 410 15.74 -9.83 14.10
C MET A 410 14.22 -9.83 14.11
N PHE A 411 13.63 -10.81 13.45
CA PHE A 411 12.20 -11.05 13.40
C PHE A 411 11.90 -12.48 13.80
N ALA A 412 10.81 -12.68 14.53
CA ALA A 412 10.28 -14.00 14.82
C ALA A 412 8.76 -13.96 14.77
N SER A 413 8.13 -14.98 14.19
CA SER A 413 6.68 -15.18 14.25
C SER A 413 6.32 -16.61 14.61
N SER A 414 5.12 -16.78 15.16
CA SER A 414 4.55 -18.03 15.63
C SER A 414 3.06 -18.03 15.33
N ARG A 415 2.57 -19.07 14.67
CA ARG A 415 1.15 -19.38 14.53
C ARG A 415 0.91 -20.79 15.04
N ASP A 416 -0.05 -20.96 15.93
CA ASP A 416 -0.50 -22.26 16.48
C ASP A 416 -2.00 -22.39 16.24
N PHE A 417 -2.41 -23.46 15.58
CA PHE A 417 -3.81 -23.80 15.36
C PHE A 417 -4.01 -25.30 15.46
N ALA A 418 -4.79 -25.73 16.46
CA ALA A 418 -4.95 -27.14 16.79
C ALA A 418 -3.58 -27.83 16.93
N ASP A 419 -3.34 -28.92 16.18
CA ASP A 419 -2.05 -29.61 16.14
C ASP A 419 -1.06 -29.08 15.11
N THR A 420 -1.42 -28.00 14.41
CA THR A 420 -0.52 -27.34 13.45
C THR A 420 0.34 -26.26 14.10
N SER A 421 1.49 -26.01 13.55
CA SER A 421 2.33 -24.90 14.02
C SER A 421 3.23 -24.38 12.90
N ASN A 422 3.38 -23.06 12.82
CA ASN A 422 4.35 -22.39 11.95
C ASN A 422 5.23 -21.47 12.79
N ARG A 423 6.54 -21.57 12.61
CA ARG A 423 7.55 -20.76 13.28
C ARG A 423 8.48 -20.19 12.23
N VAL A 424 8.71 -18.88 12.32
CA VAL A 424 9.63 -18.17 11.44
C VAL A 424 10.63 -17.42 12.29
N VAL A 425 11.90 -17.47 11.93
CA VAL A 425 12.93 -16.58 12.47
C VAL A 425 13.70 -15.96 11.32
N SER A 426 14.06 -14.69 11.44
CA SER A 426 14.90 -14.03 10.45
C SER A 426 15.85 -13.03 11.04
N LEU A 427 16.94 -12.79 10.31
CA LEU A 427 17.89 -11.72 10.49
C LEU A 427 17.84 -10.83 9.25
N ASP A 428 17.61 -9.54 9.43
CA ASP A 428 17.57 -8.56 8.36
C ASP A 428 18.45 -7.34 8.66
N GLY A 429 18.76 -6.58 7.64
CA GLY A 429 19.52 -5.36 7.85
C GLY A 429 19.60 -4.48 6.61
N ARG A 430 19.93 -3.21 6.87
CA ARG A 430 20.17 -2.17 5.88
C ARG A 430 21.51 -1.52 6.16
N VAL A 431 22.29 -1.34 5.12
CA VAL A 431 23.61 -0.71 5.19
C VAL A 431 23.74 0.38 4.14
N THR A 432 23.99 1.60 4.58
CA THR A 432 24.35 2.71 3.70
C THR A 432 25.83 2.62 3.35
N LEU A 433 26.13 2.22 2.13
CA LEU A 433 27.49 2.02 1.64
C LEU A 433 28.14 3.35 1.23
N SER A 434 27.36 4.27 0.71
CA SER A 434 27.79 5.62 0.33
C SER A 434 26.62 6.59 0.33
N GLN A 435 26.81 7.83 -0.15
CA GLN A 435 25.72 8.81 -0.28
C GLN A 435 24.64 8.37 -1.28
N ASN A 436 24.97 7.48 -2.21
CA ASN A 436 24.07 7.06 -3.29
C ASN A 436 23.75 5.56 -3.25
N TRP A 437 24.50 4.75 -2.52
CA TRP A 437 24.34 3.31 -2.46
C TRP A 437 23.80 2.84 -1.12
N VAL A 438 22.77 2.06 -1.17
CA VAL A 438 22.18 1.34 -0.02
C VAL A 438 22.08 -0.13 -0.38
N ALA A 439 22.31 -0.99 0.59
CA ALA A 439 22.12 -2.43 0.48
C ALA A 439 21.20 -2.90 1.61
N ASP A 440 20.21 -3.73 1.26
CA ASP A 440 19.34 -4.44 2.20
C ASP A 440 19.60 -5.94 2.10
N PHE A 441 19.46 -6.66 3.21
CA PHE A 441 19.60 -8.11 3.24
C PHE A 441 18.65 -8.74 4.26
N GLN A 442 18.27 -9.97 4.01
CA GLN A 442 17.52 -10.80 4.96
C GLN A 442 17.83 -12.27 4.76
N ALA A 443 17.93 -13.01 5.86
CA ALA A 443 17.95 -14.46 5.86
C ALA A 443 16.87 -14.96 6.83
N ALA A 444 16.03 -15.88 6.39
CA ALA A 444 14.95 -16.43 7.20
C ALA A 444 14.94 -17.95 7.17
N HIS A 445 14.47 -18.54 8.26
CA HIS A 445 14.25 -19.97 8.38
C HIS A 445 12.86 -20.24 8.96
N THR A 446 12.21 -21.29 8.44
CA THR A 446 10.85 -21.68 8.85
C THR A 446 10.81 -23.14 9.28
N TRP A 447 10.00 -23.41 10.33
CA TRP A 447 9.59 -24.73 10.76
C TRP A 447 8.07 -24.78 10.73
N THR A 448 7.53 -25.72 9.97
CA THR A 448 6.09 -25.88 9.81
C THR A 448 5.70 -27.30 10.11
N ARG A 449 4.67 -27.47 10.95
CA ARG A 449 3.98 -28.72 11.19
C ARG A 449 2.53 -28.52 10.79
N GLN A 450 2.04 -29.30 9.84
CA GLN A 450 0.65 -29.22 9.35
C GLN A 450 -0.06 -30.54 9.54
N ASP A 451 -1.35 -30.50 9.82
CA ASP A 451 -2.22 -31.66 9.77
C ASP A 451 -2.64 -31.90 8.31
N ILE A 452 -2.54 -33.15 7.86
CA ILE A 452 -2.87 -33.53 6.48
C ILE A 452 -4.37 -33.42 6.17
N ASN A 453 -5.21 -33.38 7.20
CA ASN A 453 -6.66 -33.25 7.07
C ASN A 453 -7.14 -31.79 6.99
N LEU A 454 -6.27 -30.80 7.25
CA LEU A 454 -6.61 -29.40 7.16
C LEU A 454 -6.22 -28.82 5.78
N PRO A 455 -6.93 -27.79 5.31
CA PRO A 455 -6.53 -27.06 4.12
C PRO A 455 -5.07 -26.55 4.27
N GLN A 456 -4.22 -26.88 3.31
CA GLN A 456 -2.82 -26.52 3.35
C GLN A 456 -2.66 -25.01 3.05
N LEU A 457 -2.16 -24.25 4.01
CA LEU A 457 -1.88 -22.83 3.86
C LEU A 457 -0.64 -22.56 2.98
N CYS A 458 0.34 -23.50 3.01
CA CYS A 458 1.52 -23.43 2.15
C CYS A 458 1.36 -24.34 0.94
N LEU A 459 1.11 -23.79 -0.22
CA LEU A 459 0.67 -24.43 -1.47
C LEU A 459 1.59 -25.50 -2.07
N GLN A 460 2.73 -25.84 -1.48
CA GLN A 460 3.67 -26.81 -2.05
C GLN A 460 4.02 -27.98 -1.14
N PHE A 461 3.08 -28.40 -0.31
CA PHE A 461 3.22 -29.69 0.36
C PHE A 461 3.05 -30.82 -0.67
N ASN A 462 4.13 -31.19 -1.35
CA ASN A 462 4.26 -32.54 -1.82
C ASN A 462 4.47 -33.43 -0.57
N ALA A 463 3.41 -33.64 0.22
CA ALA A 463 3.42 -34.69 1.20
C ALA A 463 3.78 -35.97 0.43
N PRO A 464 4.88 -36.66 0.75
CA PRO A 464 5.10 -37.96 0.18
C PRO A 464 3.83 -38.73 0.44
N THR A 465 3.23 -39.32 -0.62
CA THR A 465 2.10 -40.23 -0.51
C THR A 465 2.58 -41.38 0.41
N GLN A 466 2.38 -41.23 1.70
CA GLN A 466 2.75 -42.23 2.68
C GLN A 466 1.73 -43.36 2.56
N THR A 467 2.06 -44.33 1.72
CA THR A 467 1.36 -45.58 1.60
C THR A 467 1.77 -46.50 2.76
N GLY A 468 1.20 -46.28 3.93
CA GLY A 468 1.37 -47.15 5.09
C GLY A 468 0.02 -47.41 5.77
N PRO A 469 -0.13 -48.48 6.55
CA PRO A 469 -1.40 -48.81 7.19
C PRO A 469 -1.86 -47.80 8.26
N ASN A 470 -1.00 -46.87 8.69
CA ASN A 470 -1.34 -45.71 9.55
C ASN A 470 -0.39 -44.56 9.19
N PRO A 471 -0.70 -43.72 8.16
CA PRO A 471 0.08 -42.56 7.91
C PRO A 471 -0.02 -41.61 9.13
N PRO A 472 1.05 -40.91 9.54
CA PRO A 472 0.99 -39.91 10.59
C PRO A 472 0.04 -38.80 10.16
N ASN A 473 -0.84 -38.33 11.05
CA ASN A 473 -1.80 -37.25 10.77
C ASN A 473 -1.13 -35.90 10.54
N SER A 474 0.17 -35.79 10.76
CA SER A 474 0.91 -34.53 10.59
C SER A 474 2.17 -34.69 9.75
N ALA A 475 2.45 -33.71 8.90
CA ALA A 475 3.69 -33.56 8.15
C ALA A 475 4.49 -32.37 8.66
N SER A 476 5.83 -32.51 8.71
CA SER A 476 6.73 -31.42 9.09
C SER A 476 7.63 -31.04 7.92
N GLN A 477 7.82 -29.75 7.70
CA GLN A 477 8.76 -29.24 6.72
C GLN A 477 9.57 -28.07 7.30
N GLN A 478 10.71 -27.83 6.66
CA GLN A 478 11.60 -26.70 6.97
C GLN A 478 12.01 -26.02 5.69
N GLY A 479 12.23 -24.72 5.75
CA GLY A 479 12.69 -24.00 4.60
C GLY A 479 13.50 -22.76 4.94
N ASN A 480 14.25 -22.28 3.96
CA ASN A 480 15.08 -21.10 4.07
C ASN A 480 14.65 -20.05 3.06
N SER A 481 14.84 -18.79 3.38
CA SER A 481 14.81 -17.68 2.45
C SER A 481 16.05 -16.83 2.58
N LEU A 482 16.56 -16.35 1.46
CA LEU A 482 17.62 -15.36 1.39
C LEU A 482 17.17 -14.21 0.48
N PHE A 483 17.37 -12.98 0.95
CA PHE A 483 17.13 -11.75 0.19
C PHE A 483 18.38 -10.86 0.25
N ALA A 484 18.72 -10.26 -0.87
CA ALA A 484 19.74 -9.23 -0.97
C ALA A 484 19.33 -8.19 -2.02
N ASP A 485 19.42 -6.92 -1.67
CA ASP A 485 19.13 -5.77 -2.54
C ASP A 485 20.33 -4.82 -2.58
N ALA A 486 20.52 -4.16 -3.72
CA ALA A 486 21.43 -3.05 -3.87
C ALA A 486 20.76 -1.96 -4.70
N THR A 487 20.59 -0.79 -4.11
CA THR A 487 19.98 0.37 -4.73
C THR A 487 20.96 1.53 -4.86
N TYR A 488 21.12 2.03 -6.09
CA TYR A 488 21.78 3.28 -6.39
C TYR A 488 20.76 4.34 -6.77
N ALA A 489 20.77 5.46 -6.07
CA ALA A 489 19.95 6.60 -6.45
C ALA A 489 20.81 7.84 -6.71
N GLY A 490 20.59 8.43 -7.88
CA GLY A 490 21.24 9.65 -8.30
C GLY A 490 20.27 10.54 -9.07
N ARG A 491 20.68 11.75 -9.38
CA ARG A 491 19.80 12.69 -10.07
C ARG A 491 19.34 12.21 -11.45
N HIS A 492 20.21 11.53 -12.18
CA HIS A 492 19.94 11.07 -13.54
C HIS A 492 19.81 9.56 -13.63
N LEU A 493 20.72 8.82 -13.01
CA LEU A 493 20.75 7.37 -13.00
C LEU A 493 20.13 6.86 -11.71
N ASN A 494 19.17 5.94 -11.84
CA ASN A 494 18.70 5.11 -10.74
C ASN A 494 18.85 3.66 -11.15
N PHE A 495 19.31 2.83 -10.22
CA PHE A 495 19.53 1.40 -10.44
C PHE A 495 19.17 0.65 -9.17
N THR A 496 18.40 -0.42 -9.31
CA THR A 496 18.09 -1.34 -8.22
C THR A 496 18.24 -2.75 -8.74
N THR A 497 18.86 -3.61 -7.95
CA THR A 497 18.87 -5.05 -8.21
C THR A 497 18.63 -5.78 -6.91
N ASN A 498 17.81 -6.82 -6.96
CA ASN A 498 17.61 -7.71 -5.83
C ASN A 498 17.67 -9.17 -6.24
N TYR A 499 18.06 -9.99 -5.30
CA TYR A 499 18.06 -11.43 -5.38
C TYR A 499 17.19 -11.98 -4.24
N VAL A 500 16.31 -12.91 -4.57
CA VAL A 500 15.47 -13.61 -3.60
C VAL A 500 15.58 -15.11 -3.83
N ASP A 501 15.68 -15.88 -2.75
CA ASP A 501 15.69 -17.34 -2.74
C ASP A 501 14.66 -17.83 -1.73
N TYR A 502 13.68 -18.60 -2.18
CA TYR A 502 12.72 -19.31 -1.34
C TYR A 502 12.87 -20.80 -1.60
N SER A 503 13.43 -21.54 -0.65
CA SER A 503 13.56 -23.00 -0.78
C SER A 503 12.19 -23.69 -0.90
N PRO A 504 12.10 -24.92 -1.43
CA PRO A 504 10.83 -25.63 -1.61
C PRO A 504 10.01 -25.78 -0.33
N GLY A 505 10.68 -25.90 0.82
CA GLY A 505 10.01 -26.07 2.12
C GLY A 505 9.78 -24.78 2.90
N PHE A 506 10.03 -23.61 2.30
CA PHE A 506 9.79 -22.35 2.98
C PHE A 506 8.29 -22.05 3.11
N CYS A 507 7.84 -21.71 4.32
CA CYS A 507 6.44 -21.40 4.61
C CYS A 507 6.33 -20.36 5.72
N ALA A 508 5.78 -19.22 5.45
CA ALA A 508 5.45 -18.18 6.44
C ALA A 508 3.94 -17.94 6.42
N GLU A 509 3.21 -18.65 7.29
CA GLU A 509 1.74 -18.61 7.33
C GLU A 509 1.17 -17.24 7.69
N LEU A 510 1.90 -16.47 8.50
CA LEU A 510 1.57 -15.08 8.80
C LEU A 510 2.13 -14.10 7.78
N GLY A 511 2.84 -14.56 6.75
CA GLY A 511 3.41 -13.75 5.68
C GLY A 511 2.60 -13.79 4.39
N PHE A 512 3.12 -13.09 3.37
CA PHE A 512 2.60 -13.16 2.00
C PHE A 512 3.72 -13.62 1.06
N ILE A 513 3.78 -14.94 0.81
CA ILE A 513 4.79 -15.58 -0.05
C ILE A 513 4.04 -16.30 -1.18
N PRO A 514 3.86 -15.67 -2.34
CA PRO A 514 3.04 -16.21 -3.43
C PRO A 514 3.62 -17.48 -4.07
N ARG A 515 4.94 -17.67 -3.98
CA ARG A 515 5.64 -18.79 -4.62
C ARG A 515 6.89 -19.16 -3.85
N VAL A 516 7.15 -20.45 -3.74
CA VAL A 516 8.41 -21.02 -3.22
C VAL A 516 9.06 -21.92 -4.28
N ASP A 517 10.18 -22.54 -3.97
CA ASP A 517 11.04 -23.26 -4.93
C ASP A 517 11.50 -22.34 -6.05
N ILE A 518 12.02 -21.17 -5.68
CA ILE A 518 12.38 -20.13 -6.63
C ILE A 518 13.66 -19.41 -6.21
N ARG A 519 14.52 -19.15 -7.16
CA ARG A 519 15.65 -18.22 -7.11
C ARG A 519 15.42 -17.16 -8.15
N GLN A 520 15.19 -15.95 -7.71
CA GLN A 520 14.79 -14.84 -8.57
C GLN A 520 15.82 -13.73 -8.52
N ASN A 521 16.17 -13.19 -9.66
CA ASN A 521 16.89 -11.93 -9.79
C ASN A 521 15.97 -10.91 -10.46
N ASN A 522 15.85 -9.72 -9.87
CA ASN A 522 15.18 -8.57 -10.47
C ASN A 522 16.20 -7.45 -10.62
N ALA A 523 16.16 -6.73 -11.72
CA ALA A 523 16.93 -5.51 -11.92
C ALA A 523 16.08 -4.45 -12.62
N THR A 524 16.26 -3.20 -12.21
CA THR A 524 15.63 -2.02 -12.84
C THR A 524 16.67 -0.93 -12.98
N ALA A 525 16.76 -0.32 -14.15
CA ALA A 525 17.63 0.81 -14.43
C ALA A 525 16.85 1.91 -15.14
N SER A 526 17.05 3.16 -14.73
CA SER A 526 16.50 4.31 -15.44
C SER A 526 17.53 5.41 -15.56
N TYR A 527 17.53 6.09 -16.70
CA TYR A 527 18.34 7.27 -16.92
C TYR A 527 17.46 8.42 -17.43
N LEU A 528 17.30 9.45 -16.58
CA LEU A 528 16.41 10.56 -16.85
C LEU A 528 17.19 11.85 -17.09
N TRP A 529 17.01 12.43 -18.29
CA TRP A 529 17.49 13.76 -18.61
C TRP A 529 16.53 14.82 -18.03
N ARG A 530 17.08 15.82 -17.39
CA ARG A 530 16.33 16.92 -16.77
C ARG A 530 16.70 18.25 -17.41
N PRO A 531 16.06 18.61 -18.52
CA PRO A 531 16.37 19.85 -19.24
C PRO A 531 15.90 21.07 -18.44
N LYS A 532 16.53 22.22 -18.67
CA LYS A 532 16.03 23.49 -18.17
C LYS A 532 14.84 23.95 -19.04
N SER A 533 13.66 23.41 -18.74
CA SER A 533 12.42 23.65 -19.48
C SER A 533 11.30 24.09 -18.54
N LYS A 534 10.34 24.84 -19.04
CA LYS A 534 9.13 25.21 -18.31
C LYS A 534 8.05 24.14 -18.41
N THR A 535 8.18 23.17 -19.32
CA THR A 535 7.16 22.18 -19.63
C THR A 535 7.65 20.76 -19.36
N ILE A 536 8.91 20.46 -19.71
CA ILE A 536 9.48 19.12 -19.53
C ILE A 536 10.15 19.06 -18.16
N VAL A 537 9.71 18.13 -17.32
CA VAL A 537 10.30 17.84 -16.02
C VAL A 537 11.52 16.95 -16.22
N ASP A 538 11.30 15.78 -16.82
CA ASP A 538 12.36 14.87 -17.24
C ASP A 538 11.86 13.92 -18.34
N PHE A 539 12.79 13.17 -18.93
CA PHE A 539 12.50 12.11 -19.89
C PHE A 539 13.67 11.13 -19.99
N GLY A 540 13.39 9.91 -20.37
CA GLY A 540 14.45 8.94 -20.62
C GLY A 540 14.00 7.51 -20.66
N PRO A 541 14.95 6.57 -20.89
CA PRO A 541 14.70 5.15 -20.88
C PRO A 541 14.59 4.58 -19.46
N VAL A 542 13.71 3.60 -19.33
CA VAL A 542 13.58 2.73 -18.16
C VAL A 542 13.65 1.30 -18.65
N ALA A 543 14.50 0.47 -18.04
CA ALA A 543 14.65 -0.94 -18.38
C ALA A 543 14.45 -1.79 -17.12
N SER A 544 13.80 -2.92 -17.24
CA SER A 544 13.62 -3.89 -16.17
C SER A 544 13.85 -5.31 -16.65
N GLU A 545 14.32 -6.16 -15.75
CA GLU A 545 14.56 -7.57 -15.96
C GLU A 545 14.15 -8.36 -14.72
N THR A 546 13.53 -9.52 -14.92
CA THR A 546 13.28 -10.55 -13.92
C THR A 546 13.70 -11.89 -14.51
N VAL A 547 14.39 -12.74 -13.74
CA VAL A 547 14.75 -14.09 -14.16
C VAL A 547 14.62 -15.03 -12.96
N ASP A 548 13.95 -16.17 -13.17
CA ASP A 548 13.59 -17.11 -12.13
C ASP A 548 14.06 -18.53 -12.48
N TRP A 549 14.66 -19.22 -11.50
CA TRP A 549 15.00 -20.64 -11.57
C TRP A 549 14.46 -21.37 -10.35
N ASP A 550 14.09 -22.64 -10.52
CA ASP A 550 13.86 -23.53 -9.40
C ASP A 550 15.18 -24.02 -8.77
N HIS A 551 15.09 -24.80 -7.67
CA HIS A 551 16.27 -25.30 -6.97
C HIS A 551 16.95 -26.48 -7.68
N VAL A 552 16.31 -27.08 -8.68
CA VAL A 552 16.97 -28.07 -9.55
C VAL A 552 17.67 -27.44 -10.75
N GLY A 553 17.51 -26.11 -10.93
CA GLY A 553 18.16 -25.32 -11.97
C GLY A 553 17.37 -25.17 -13.26
N THR A 554 16.07 -25.51 -13.24
CA THR A 554 15.18 -25.28 -14.39
C THR A 554 14.79 -23.82 -14.46
N LEU A 555 14.97 -23.20 -15.62
CA LEU A 555 14.47 -21.85 -15.88
C LEU A 555 12.95 -21.86 -15.85
N GLN A 556 12.37 -21.17 -14.89
CA GLN A 556 10.92 -21.08 -14.71
C GLN A 556 10.34 -19.92 -15.50
N ASP A 557 10.84 -18.72 -15.24
CA ASP A 557 10.31 -17.51 -15.85
C ASP A 557 11.46 -16.54 -16.18
N TRP A 558 11.28 -15.71 -17.20
CA TRP A 558 12.02 -14.47 -17.37
C TRP A 558 11.14 -13.41 -18.03
N ALA A 559 11.36 -12.17 -17.68
CA ALA A 559 10.72 -11.03 -18.31
C ALA A 559 11.73 -9.88 -18.46
N THR A 560 11.73 -9.24 -19.63
CA THR A 560 12.48 -8.01 -19.87
C THR A 560 11.56 -6.96 -20.43
N ALA A 561 11.72 -5.72 -20.02
CA ALA A 561 10.96 -4.61 -20.60
C ALA A 561 11.85 -3.37 -20.75
N VAL A 562 11.61 -2.63 -21.83
CA VAL A 562 12.19 -1.32 -22.07
C VAL A 562 11.07 -0.32 -22.30
N ALA A 563 11.11 0.80 -21.60
CA ALA A 563 10.18 1.89 -21.75
C ALA A 563 10.89 3.20 -22.04
N LEU A 564 10.20 4.09 -22.75
CA LEU A 564 10.53 5.50 -22.86
C LEU A 564 9.50 6.28 -22.04
N GLN A 565 9.96 7.04 -21.07
CA GLN A 565 9.15 7.89 -20.19
C GLN A 565 9.39 9.37 -20.50
N VAL A 566 8.34 10.17 -20.42
CA VAL A 566 8.39 11.64 -20.52
C VAL A 566 7.48 12.24 -19.47
N ASP A 567 8.05 13.01 -18.55
CA ASP A 567 7.33 13.72 -17.51
C ASP A 567 7.26 15.21 -17.83
N LEU A 568 6.06 15.75 -17.80
CA LEU A 568 5.76 17.15 -18.06
C LEU A 568 5.12 17.81 -16.84
N THR A 569 5.01 19.14 -16.88
CA THR A 569 4.20 19.89 -15.91
C THR A 569 2.73 19.44 -15.92
N HIS A 570 1.93 19.87 -14.94
CA HIS A 570 0.53 19.45 -14.74
C HIS A 570 0.40 17.94 -14.45
N GLN A 571 1.43 17.37 -13.78
CA GLN A 571 1.48 15.95 -13.43
C GLN A 571 1.23 15.02 -14.64
N THR A 572 1.79 15.42 -15.80
CA THR A 572 1.59 14.66 -17.03
C THR A 572 2.76 13.75 -17.30
N THR A 573 2.49 12.45 -17.38
CA THR A 573 3.44 11.40 -17.71
C THR A 573 2.96 10.63 -18.92
N PHE A 574 3.84 10.44 -19.90
CA PHE A 574 3.66 9.49 -21.00
C PHE A 574 4.71 8.39 -20.89
N GLN A 575 4.29 7.15 -21.09
CA GLN A 575 5.20 6.02 -21.14
C GLN A 575 4.81 5.05 -22.26
N LEU A 576 5.77 4.70 -23.10
CA LEU A 576 5.64 3.63 -24.09
C LEU A 576 6.61 2.53 -23.73
N SER A 577 6.14 1.30 -23.57
CA SER A 577 6.95 0.16 -23.19
C SER A 577 6.78 -1.02 -24.13
N ARG A 578 7.87 -1.80 -24.33
CA ARG A 578 7.89 -3.07 -24.98
C ARG A 578 8.50 -4.11 -24.04
N GLY A 579 7.81 -5.24 -23.84
CA GLY A 579 8.27 -6.36 -23.05
C GLY A 579 8.28 -7.67 -23.83
N GLU A 580 9.25 -8.50 -23.50
CA GLU A 580 9.37 -9.91 -23.94
C GLU A 580 9.49 -10.76 -22.68
N ALA A 581 8.86 -11.94 -22.69
CA ALA A 581 8.86 -12.83 -21.53
C ALA A 581 8.82 -14.30 -21.94
N TYR A 582 9.23 -15.12 -21.01
CA TYR A 582 9.12 -16.58 -21.05
C TYR A 582 8.51 -17.04 -19.74
N GLU A 583 7.63 -18.01 -19.80
CA GLU A 583 7.03 -18.62 -18.62
C GLU A 583 6.90 -20.12 -18.82
N LEU A 584 7.28 -20.90 -17.80
CA LEU A 584 7.05 -22.34 -17.73
C LEU A 584 5.87 -22.58 -16.79
N PHE A 585 4.76 -23.05 -17.35
CA PHE A 585 3.57 -23.38 -16.57
C PHE A 585 3.06 -24.78 -16.97
N ASP A 586 2.83 -25.63 -15.98
CA ASP A 586 2.42 -27.04 -16.18
C ASP A 586 3.34 -27.81 -17.16
N ASN A 587 4.65 -27.58 -17.06
CA ASN A 587 5.69 -28.08 -17.96
C ASN A 587 5.55 -27.63 -19.42
N ILE A 588 4.71 -26.65 -19.72
CA ILE A 588 4.52 -26.08 -21.05
C ILE A 588 5.28 -24.74 -21.12
N PRO A 589 6.22 -24.59 -22.07
CA PRO A 589 6.97 -23.35 -22.24
C PRO A 589 6.18 -22.33 -23.06
N PHE A 590 5.97 -21.13 -22.54
CA PHE A 590 5.29 -20.04 -23.20
C PHE A 590 6.24 -18.87 -23.48
N ARG A 591 6.24 -18.37 -24.72
CA ARG A 591 6.91 -17.13 -25.06
C ARG A 591 5.91 -16.03 -25.31
N LYS A 592 6.07 -14.92 -24.60
CA LYS A 592 5.12 -13.80 -24.55
C LYS A 592 5.78 -12.52 -24.99
N HIS A 593 4.94 -11.60 -25.43
CA HIS A 593 5.36 -10.23 -25.66
C HIS A 593 4.23 -9.29 -25.28
N SER A 594 4.58 -8.06 -24.95
CA SER A 594 3.62 -7.00 -24.65
C SER A 594 4.08 -5.65 -25.16
N THR A 595 3.15 -4.82 -25.58
CA THR A 595 3.37 -3.40 -25.84
C THR A 595 2.35 -2.63 -25.04
N SER A 596 2.80 -1.64 -24.25
CA SER A 596 1.94 -0.86 -23.37
C SER A 596 2.17 0.63 -23.59
N PHE A 597 1.09 1.37 -23.66
CA PHE A 597 1.08 2.83 -23.63
C PHE A 597 0.34 3.30 -22.38
N MET A 598 0.94 4.21 -21.63
CA MET A 598 0.37 4.80 -20.42
C MET A 598 0.39 6.32 -20.52
N VAL A 599 -0.68 6.93 -20.04
CA VAL A 599 -0.80 8.38 -19.83
C VAL A 599 -1.43 8.65 -18.48
N THR A 600 -0.86 9.61 -17.76
CA THR A 600 -1.45 10.20 -16.55
C THR A 600 -1.35 11.71 -16.71
N THR A 601 -2.40 12.47 -16.37
CA THR A 601 -2.37 13.94 -16.48
C THR A 601 -3.41 14.56 -15.55
N ALA A 602 -3.08 15.72 -14.97
CA ALA A 602 -4.01 16.58 -14.24
C ALA A 602 -3.99 17.99 -14.83
N PRO A 603 -4.53 18.17 -16.06
CA PRO A 603 -4.40 19.43 -16.80
C PRO A 603 -5.13 20.59 -16.12
N TYR A 604 -6.23 20.28 -15.43
CA TYR A 604 -7.06 21.26 -14.75
C TYR A 604 -7.27 20.87 -13.29
N LYS A 605 -7.55 21.87 -12.43
CA LYS A 605 -7.86 21.62 -11.01
C LYS A 605 -9.11 20.76 -10.77
N TRP A 606 -10.00 20.67 -11.77
CA TRP A 606 -11.23 19.91 -11.68
C TRP A 606 -11.19 18.55 -12.42
N LEU A 607 -10.10 18.25 -13.16
CA LEU A 607 -9.99 17.04 -13.97
C LEU A 607 -8.61 16.42 -13.87
N SER A 608 -8.55 15.14 -13.50
CA SER A 608 -7.41 14.28 -13.75
C SER A 608 -7.82 13.03 -14.54
N LEU A 609 -6.90 12.52 -15.33
CA LEU A 609 -7.08 11.39 -16.22
C LEU A 609 -5.89 10.43 -16.05
N ASN A 610 -6.16 9.14 -16.07
CA ASN A 610 -5.14 8.13 -16.22
C ASN A 610 -5.63 7.06 -17.21
N GLY A 611 -4.71 6.50 -17.96
CA GLY A 611 -5.02 5.45 -18.91
C GLY A 611 -3.82 4.58 -19.21
N ARG A 612 -4.04 3.28 -19.31
CA ARG A 612 -3.05 2.31 -19.79
C ARG A 612 -3.72 1.33 -20.75
N PHE A 613 -3.14 1.21 -21.93
CA PHE A 613 -3.52 0.19 -22.89
C PHE A 613 -2.36 -0.76 -23.10
N THR A 614 -2.59 -2.06 -22.98
CA THR A 614 -1.60 -3.10 -23.20
C THR A 614 -2.15 -4.11 -24.20
N THR A 615 -1.34 -4.47 -25.18
CA THR A 615 -1.62 -5.54 -26.13
C THR A 615 -0.43 -6.48 -26.23
N GLY A 616 -0.70 -7.76 -26.48
CA GLY A 616 0.33 -8.79 -26.55
C GLY A 616 -0.23 -10.20 -26.50
N THR A 617 0.50 -11.09 -25.85
CA THR A 617 0.11 -12.49 -25.65
C THR A 617 0.12 -12.84 -24.16
N GLY A 618 -0.74 -13.79 -23.77
CA GLY A 618 -0.82 -14.30 -22.39
C GLY A 618 -1.44 -15.68 -22.37
N GLU A 619 -1.26 -16.38 -21.29
CA GLU A 619 -1.73 -17.74 -21.06
C GLU A 619 -3.21 -17.77 -20.66
N ASN A 620 -3.90 -18.80 -21.10
CA ASN A 620 -5.06 -19.35 -20.44
C ASN A 620 -4.54 -20.43 -19.46
N TYR A 621 -4.40 -20.07 -18.19
CA TYR A 621 -3.85 -20.96 -17.17
C TYR A 621 -4.80 -22.10 -16.82
N PHE A 622 -6.10 -21.82 -16.79
CA PHE A 622 -7.13 -22.76 -16.35
C PHE A 622 -8.18 -22.93 -17.44
N PRO A 623 -7.84 -23.64 -18.54
CA PRO A 623 -8.80 -23.94 -19.58
C PRO A 623 -9.82 -24.99 -19.12
N ALA A 624 -10.96 -25.03 -19.78
CA ALA A 624 -11.95 -26.10 -19.57
C ALA A 624 -11.37 -27.48 -19.93
N ALA A 625 -11.63 -28.48 -19.09
CA ALA A 625 -11.18 -29.85 -19.37
C ALA A 625 -11.78 -30.38 -20.70
N PRO A 626 -11.03 -31.13 -21.50
CA PRO A 626 -9.72 -31.73 -21.25
C PRO A 626 -8.55 -30.89 -21.82
N LEU A 627 -8.70 -29.58 -21.98
CA LEU A 627 -7.68 -28.75 -22.63
C LEU A 627 -6.50 -28.50 -21.68
N ALA A 628 -5.29 -28.52 -22.23
CA ALA A 628 -4.09 -28.04 -21.52
C ALA A 628 -3.95 -26.52 -21.65
N PRO A 629 -3.19 -25.84 -20.75
CA PRO A 629 -2.89 -24.42 -20.86
C PRO A 629 -2.34 -24.04 -22.25
N PHE A 630 -2.74 -22.86 -22.75
CA PHE A 630 -2.35 -22.39 -24.08
C PHE A 630 -2.30 -20.86 -24.17
N LEU A 631 -1.59 -20.33 -25.17
CA LEU A 631 -1.49 -18.88 -25.39
C LEU A 631 -2.70 -18.32 -26.12
N GLY A 632 -3.14 -17.15 -25.66
CA GLY A 632 -4.09 -16.28 -26.31
C GLY A 632 -3.53 -14.90 -26.62
N ASN A 633 -4.30 -14.08 -27.30
CA ASN A 633 -4.05 -12.67 -27.56
C ASN A 633 -4.65 -11.82 -26.44
N VAL A 634 -3.82 -11.02 -25.80
CA VAL A 634 -4.21 -10.14 -24.67
C VAL A 634 -4.52 -8.73 -25.16
N LYS A 635 -5.62 -8.17 -24.65
CA LYS A 635 -5.88 -6.73 -24.64
C LYS A 635 -6.30 -6.33 -23.23
N ARG A 636 -5.59 -5.38 -22.64
CA ARG A 636 -5.96 -4.78 -21.36
C ARG A 636 -6.10 -3.28 -21.52
N LEU A 637 -7.17 -2.73 -20.97
CA LEU A 637 -7.41 -1.30 -20.95
C LEU A 637 -7.79 -0.92 -19.51
N ASN A 638 -7.00 -0.04 -18.90
CA ASN A 638 -7.30 0.56 -17.61
C ASN A 638 -7.51 2.05 -17.88
N LEU A 639 -8.69 2.55 -17.59
CA LEU A 639 -9.04 3.96 -17.68
C LEU A 639 -9.51 4.45 -16.33
N GLY A 640 -9.10 5.64 -15.96
CA GLY A 640 -9.60 6.31 -14.78
C GLY A 640 -9.70 7.82 -15.02
N PHE A 641 -10.67 8.44 -14.38
CA PHE A 641 -10.73 9.88 -14.30
C PHE A 641 -11.31 10.33 -12.95
N THR A 642 -10.86 11.48 -12.50
CA THR A 642 -11.43 12.17 -11.35
C THR A 642 -11.99 13.51 -11.79
N LEU A 643 -13.25 13.78 -11.44
CA LEU A 643 -13.93 15.05 -11.66
C LEU A 643 -14.20 15.75 -10.33
N ARG A 644 -13.79 17.02 -10.21
CA ARG A 644 -14.02 17.90 -9.06
C ARG A 644 -14.56 19.26 -9.52
N PRO A 645 -15.80 19.33 -10.05
CA PRO A 645 -16.36 20.55 -10.64
C PRO A 645 -16.47 21.72 -9.64
N PHE A 646 -16.56 21.39 -8.36
CA PHE A 646 -16.52 22.33 -7.23
C PHE A 646 -15.88 21.66 -6.00
N SER A 647 -15.47 22.46 -5.03
CA SER A 647 -14.60 22.04 -3.92
C SER A 647 -15.12 20.90 -3.05
N ARG A 648 -16.44 20.66 -3.00
CA ARG A 648 -17.09 19.68 -2.11
C ARG A 648 -17.44 18.36 -2.79
N PHE A 649 -17.23 18.25 -4.09
CA PHE A 649 -17.65 17.11 -4.88
C PHE A 649 -16.46 16.45 -5.55
N ARG A 650 -16.38 15.13 -5.43
CA ARG A 650 -15.42 14.29 -6.13
C ARG A 650 -16.15 13.11 -6.74
N PHE A 651 -15.91 12.88 -8.02
CA PHE A 651 -16.36 11.69 -8.74
C PHE A 651 -15.16 11.01 -9.36
N ASP A 652 -14.90 9.79 -8.93
CA ASP A 652 -13.85 8.93 -9.46
C ASP A 652 -14.49 7.81 -10.27
N GLU A 653 -14.03 7.62 -11.47
CA GLU A 653 -14.40 6.51 -12.34
C GLU A 653 -13.17 5.68 -12.63
N THR A 654 -13.32 4.35 -12.53
CA THR A 654 -12.32 3.37 -12.91
C THR A 654 -12.95 2.32 -13.77
N TYR A 655 -12.40 2.09 -14.96
CA TYR A 655 -12.82 1.02 -15.85
C TYR A 655 -11.60 0.17 -16.21
N ILE A 656 -11.69 -1.13 -15.92
CA ILE A 656 -10.69 -2.13 -16.28
C ILE A 656 -11.33 -3.13 -17.23
N TYR A 657 -10.71 -3.30 -18.37
CA TYR A 657 -11.09 -4.29 -19.36
C TYR A 657 -9.94 -5.24 -19.60
N TYR A 658 -10.18 -6.53 -19.46
CA TYR A 658 -9.23 -7.57 -19.78
C TYR A 658 -9.86 -8.59 -20.72
N ARG A 659 -9.30 -8.72 -21.91
CA ARG A 659 -9.68 -9.73 -22.89
C ARG A 659 -8.53 -10.68 -23.13
N LEU A 660 -8.82 -11.97 -23.06
CA LEU A 660 -8.02 -13.03 -23.63
C LEU A 660 -8.77 -13.60 -24.84
N GLY A 661 -8.21 -13.45 -26.03
CA GLY A 661 -8.81 -13.91 -27.29
C GLY A 661 -8.01 -15.07 -27.87
N ASN A 662 -8.62 -15.79 -28.80
CA ASN A 662 -7.97 -16.86 -29.52
C ASN A 662 -6.74 -16.37 -30.29
N ARG A 663 -5.74 -17.26 -30.42
CA ARG A 663 -4.52 -17.02 -31.18
C ARG A 663 -4.31 -18.15 -32.19
N GLU A 664 -4.09 -17.78 -33.44
CA GLU A 664 -3.75 -18.73 -34.49
C GLU A 664 -2.50 -19.55 -34.14
N GLY A 665 -2.55 -20.86 -34.35
CA GLY A 665 -1.48 -21.79 -34.02
C GLY A 665 -1.29 -22.14 -32.53
N SER A 666 -2.08 -21.52 -31.62
CA SER A 666 -2.00 -21.82 -30.18
C SER A 666 -3.33 -22.27 -29.61
N THR A 667 -4.44 -21.68 -30.07
CA THR A 667 -5.78 -22.12 -29.64
C THR A 667 -6.08 -23.51 -30.16
N PRO A 668 -6.64 -24.41 -29.33
CA PRO A 668 -7.00 -25.77 -29.75
C PRO A 668 -7.87 -25.81 -31.02
N SER A 669 -7.67 -26.82 -31.84
CA SER A 669 -8.41 -26.97 -33.09
C SER A 669 -9.91 -27.14 -32.84
N GLY A 670 -10.75 -26.58 -33.73
CA GLY A 670 -12.20 -26.66 -33.65
C GLY A 670 -12.90 -25.42 -33.09
N TYR A 671 -12.13 -24.42 -32.60
CA TYR A 671 -12.66 -23.15 -32.15
C TYR A 671 -12.44 -22.04 -33.21
N ALA A 672 -13.38 -21.14 -33.34
CA ALA A 672 -13.28 -20.04 -34.28
C ALA A 672 -12.13 -19.10 -33.88
N SER A 673 -11.34 -18.64 -34.89
CA SER A 673 -10.13 -17.80 -34.67
C SER A 673 -10.45 -16.43 -34.05
N ASP A 674 -11.68 -15.95 -34.16
CA ASP A 674 -12.15 -14.67 -33.64
C ASP A 674 -12.92 -14.81 -32.31
N SER A 675 -13.10 -16.02 -31.78
CA SER A 675 -13.78 -16.24 -30.49
C SER A 675 -12.94 -15.72 -29.34
N SER A 676 -13.61 -15.15 -28.32
CA SER A 676 -12.99 -14.76 -27.06
C SER A 676 -12.90 -15.95 -26.12
N ILE A 677 -11.76 -16.12 -25.45
CA ILE A 677 -11.65 -17.06 -24.33
C ILE A 677 -12.43 -16.49 -23.16
N PHE A 678 -12.14 -15.24 -22.80
CA PHE A 678 -12.96 -14.46 -21.89
C PHE A 678 -12.79 -12.95 -22.10
N ASN A 679 -13.78 -12.20 -21.63
CA ASN A 679 -13.74 -10.76 -21.42
C ASN A 679 -14.15 -10.48 -19.98
N ASN A 680 -13.29 -9.81 -19.23
CA ASN A 680 -13.61 -9.33 -17.90
C ASN A 680 -13.75 -7.81 -17.92
N HIS A 681 -14.83 -7.31 -17.35
CA HIS A 681 -15.18 -5.91 -17.25
C HIS A 681 -15.35 -5.56 -15.78
N LEU A 682 -14.49 -4.69 -15.28
CA LEU A 682 -14.60 -4.11 -13.94
C LEU A 682 -14.86 -2.61 -14.11
N MET A 683 -15.91 -2.11 -13.50
CA MET A 683 -16.25 -0.69 -13.51
C MET A 683 -16.58 -0.26 -12.09
N ARG A 684 -15.91 0.78 -11.61
CA ARG A 684 -16.16 1.39 -10.32
C ARG A 684 -16.40 2.87 -10.46
N SER A 685 -17.61 3.30 -10.09
CA SER A 685 -18.00 4.70 -9.98
C SER A 685 -18.09 5.07 -8.50
N LYS A 686 -17.20 5.96 -8.03
CA LYS A 686 -17.16 6.43 -6.65
C LYS A 686 -17.48 7.92 -6.59
N LEU A 687 -18.53 8.25 -5.89
CA LEU A 687 -19.00 9.62 -5.69
C LEU A 687 -18.86 9.99 -4.22
N ASN A 688 -18.14 11.07 -3.94
CA ASN A 688 -17.98 11.61 -2.60
C ASN A 688 -18.54 13.05 -2.58
N TYR A 689 -19.38 13.34 -1.61
CA TYR A 689 -19.86 14.68 -1.32
C TYR A 689 -19.51 15.07 0.11
N GLN A 690 -18.72 16.13 0.26
CA GLN A 690 -18.26 16.62 1.55
C GLN A 690 -19.14 17.79 1.97
N PHE A 691 -19.99 17.59 2.97
CA PHE A 691 -20.87 18.66 3.52
C PHE A 691 -20.08 19.65 4.37
N THR A 692 -19.27 19.11 5.28
CA THR A 692 -18.32 19.86 6.13
C THR A 692 -16.99 19.10 6.15
N ARG A 693 -16.02 19.50 6.92
CA ARG A 693 -14.78 18.74 7.11
C ARG A 693 -15.02 17.38 7.76
N GLU A 694 -16.04 17.29 8.60
CA GLU A 694 -16.38 16.14 9.42
C GLU A 694 -17.45 15.25 8.77
N LEU A 695 -18.33 15.82 7.94
CA LEU A 695 -19.53 15.15 7.43
C LEU A 695 -19.43 14.89 5.94
N SER A 696 -19.53 13.62 5.54
CA SER A 696 -19.49 13.19 4.15
C SER A 696 -20.50 12.10 3.80
N LEU A 697 -20.84 12.03 2.52
CA LEU A 697 -21.59 10.94 1.90
C LEU A 697 -20.75 10.34 0.77
N ARG A 698 -20.61 9.02 0.78
CA ARG A 698 -19.96 8.23 -0.26
C ARG A 698 -20.98 7.29 -0.90
N LEU A 699 -20.99 7.26 -2.22
CA LEU A 699 -21.71 6.27 -3.03
C LEU A 699 -20.70 5.55 -3.90
N ILE A 700 -20.74 4.23 -3.91
CA ILE A 700 -19.94 3.40 -4.81
C ILE A 700 -20.89 2.48 -5.58
N PHE A 701 -20.63 2.37 -6.88
CA PHE A 701 -21.26 1.41 -7.77
C PHE A 701 -20.17 0.60 -8.43
N ASP A 702 -20.09 -0.68 -8.08
CA ASP A 702 -19.15 -1.63 -8.63
C ASP A 702 -19.87 -2.59 -9.56
N TYR A 703 -19.37 -2.74 -10.77
CA TYR A 703 -19.82 -3.75 -11.72
C TYR A 703 -18.63 -4.63 -12.10
N ASP A 704 -18.77 -5.93 -11.88
CA ASP A 704 -17.85 -6.97 -12.34
C ASP A 704 -18.59 -7.95 -13.22
N ALA A 705 -18.04 -8.22 -14.40
CA ALA A 705 -18.61 -9.20 -15.32
C ALA A 705 -17.50 -9.97 -16.03
N THR A 706 -17.50 -11.28 -15.87
CA THR A 706 -16.65 -12.20 -16.62
C THR A 706 -17.49 -12.94 -17.65
N LEU A 707 -17.30 -12.58 -18.91
CA LEU A 707 -17.95 -13.17 -20.06
C LEU A 707 -17.00 -14.17 -20.72
N GLY A 708 -17.08 -15.43 -20.37
CA GLY A 708 -16.18 -16.47 -20.83
C GLY A 708 -16.85 -17.47 -21.75
N ASN A 709 -16.02 -18.17 -22.55
CA ASN A 709 -16.44 -19.31 -23.31
C ASN A 709 -16.27 -20.58 -22.45
N PRO A 710 -17.36 -21.26 -22.03
CA PRO A 710 -17.27 -22.41 -21.14
C PRO A 710 -16.57 -23.63 -21.75
N GLN A 711 -16.36 -23.63 -23.07
CA GLN A 711 -15.57 -24.67 -23.74
C GLN A 711 -14.06 -24.41 -23.68
N LEU A 712 -13.64 -23.18 -23.37
CA LEU A 712 -12.24 -22.75 -23.35
C LEU A 712 -11.78 -22.34 -21.95
N LEU A 713 -12.69 -21.95 -21.06
CA LEU A 713 -12.38 -21.44 -19.71
C LEU A 713 -13.09 -22.29 -18.66
N ASP A 714 -12.36 -22.78 -17.68
CA ASP A 714 -12.95 -23.38 -16.48
C ASP A 714 -13.46 -22.26 -15.56
N PHE A 715 -14.78 -22.08 -15.54
CA PHE A 715 -15.40 -21.01 -14.74
C PHE A 715 -15.20 -21.19 -13.25
N GLN A 716 -15.28 -22.40 -12.75
CA GLN A 716 -15.19 -22.65 -11.31
C GLN A 716 -13.79 -22.33 -10.78
N THR A 717 -12.75 -22.77 -11.48
CA THR A 717 -11.36 -22.47 -11.09
C THR A 717 -11.04 -20.98 -11.25
N ASN A 718 -11.56 -20.34 -12.32
CA ASN A 718 -11.24 -18.96 -12.64
C ASN A 718 -11.99 -17.91 -11.81
N LEU A 719 -13.25 -18.17 -11.43
CA LEU A 719 -14.04 -17.23 -10.63
C LEU A 719 -13.92 -17.48 -9.12
N GLY A 720 -13.35 -18.63 -8.74
CA GLY A 720 -13.24 -19.03 -7.35
C GLY A 720 -14.59 -19.38 -6.72
N SER A 721 -14.57 -19.70 -5.43
CA SER A 721 -15.79 -19.80 -4.64
C SER A 721 -16.11 -18.41 -4.07
N TYR A 722 -17.22 -17.84 -4.48
CA TYR A 722 -17.74 -16.61 -3.89
C TYR A 722 -18.39 -16.96 -2.54
N ASP A 723 -17.95 -16.31 -1.45
CA ASP A 723 -18.42 -16.60 -0.08
C ASP A 723 -18.50 -18.10 0.29
N GLY A 724 -17.55 -18.90 -0.25
CA GLY A 724 -17.53 -20.35 -0.01
C GLY A 724 -18.57 -21.16 -0.78
N GLY A 725 -19.38 -20.54 -1.63
CA GLY A 725 -20.40 -21.22 -2.43
C GLY A 725 -19.86 -21.96 -3.64
N PRO A 726 -20.43 -23.10 -4.04
CA PRO A 726 -19.98 -23.89 -5.18
C PRO A 726 -20.25 -23.23 -6.55
N VAL A 727 -21.12 -22.23 -6.60
CA VAL A 727 -21.50 -21.53 -7.85
C VAL A 727 -21.16 -20.05 -7.71
N PRO A 728 -20.02 -19.60 -8.26
CA PRO A 728 -19.65 -18.18 -8.25
C PRO A 728 -20.47 -17.36 -9.24
N PRO A 729 -20.82 -16.09 -8.94
CA PRO A 729 -21.48 -15.22 -9.92
C PRO A 729 -20.51 -14.88 -11.07
N ALA A 730 -21.00 -14.92 -12.30
CA ALA A 730 -20.26 -14.44 -13.46
C ALA A 730 -20.45 -12.93 -13.68
N LYS A 731 -21.51 -12.36 -13.11
CA LYS A 731 -21.81 -10.92 -13.13
C LYS A 731 -22.30 -10.47 -11.77
N GLN A 732 -21.75 -9.36 -11.30
CA GLN A 732 -22.13 -8.77 -10.04
C GLN A 732 -22.24 -7.24 -10.19
N PHE A 733 -23.22 -6.66 -9.52
CA PHE A 733 -23.37 -5.21 -9.36
C PHE A 733 -23.57 -4.89 -7.89
N VAL A 734 -22.61 -4.19 -7.29
CA VAL A 734 -22.65 -3.81 -5.88
C VAL A 734 -22.93 -2.32 -5.75
N THR A 735 -23.85 -1.98 -4.89
CA THR A 735 -24.10 -0.60 -4.47
C THR A 735 -23.72 -0.45 -3.02
N ASP A 736 -22.82 0.49 -2.73
CA ASP A 736 -22.41 0.85 -1.39
C ASP A 736 -22.75 2.32 -1.10
N VAL A 737 -23.44 2.56 -0.01
CA VAL A 737 -23.83 3.90 0.48
C VAL A 737 -23.26 4.05 1.88
N LEU A 738 -22.40 5.04 2.08
CA LEU A 738 -21.82 5.32 3.40
C LEU A 738 -21.97 6.78 3.76
N PHE A 739 -22.63 7.02 4.87
CA PHE A 739 -22.68 8.31 5.56
C PHE A 739 -21.69 8.31 6.71
N THR A 740 -20.78 9.27 6.72
CA THR A 740 -19.70 9.37 7.72
C THR A 740 -19.73 10.72 8.41
N TYR A 741 -19.75 10.70 9.74
CA TYR A 741 -19.44 11.86 10.58
C TYR A 741 -18.18 11.53 11.38
N LEU A 742 -17.04 12.10 10.98
CA LEU A 742 -15.72 11.91 11.59
C LEU A 742 -15.29 13.22 12.25
N LEU A 743 -15.41 13.32 13.56
CA LEU A 743 -15.02 14.52 14.30
C LEU A 743 -13.48 14.63 14.39
N HIS A 744 -12.85 13.53 14.75
CA HIS A 744 -11.38 13.32 14.75
C HIS A 744 -11.10 11.81 14.82
N PRO A 745 -9.87 11.35 14.56
CA PRO A 745 -9.51 9.94 14.70
C PRO A 745 -10.01 9.34 16.01
N GLY A 746 -10.71 8.21 15.92
CA GLY A 746 -11.31 7.50 17.06
C GLY A 746 -12.69 8.01 17.49
N THR A 747 -13.20 9.15 16.98
CA THR A 747 -14.59 9.60 17.24
C THR A 747 -15.34 9.76 15.94
N ALA A 748 -16.18 8.78 15.63
CA ALA A 748 -16.91 8.72 14.38
C ALA A 748 -18.27 8.01 14.50
N ILE A 749 -19.18 8.36 13.58
CA ILE A 749 -20.43 7.66 13.32
C ILE A 749 -20.44 7.28 11.85
N TYR A 750 -20.70 6.01 11.59
CA TYR A 750 -20.87 5.47 10.25
C TYR A 750 -22.27 4.87 10.13
N VAL A 751 -22.95 5.16 9.04
CA VAL A 751 -24.20 4.51 8.65
C VAL A 751 -24.02 4.01 7.23
N GLY A 752 -24.07 2.71 7.05
CA GLY A 752 -23.76 2.07 5.77
C GLY A 752 -24.87 1.15 5.29
N TYR A 753 -25.03 1.09 3.98
CA TYR A 753 -25.87 0.12 3.28
C TYR A 753 -25.13 -0.42 2.06
N ASN A 754 -25.06 -1.73 1.96
CA ASN A 754 -24.48 -2.43 0.82
C ASN A 754 -25.52 -3.39 0.24
N ASN A 755 -25.61 -3.47 -1.10
CA ASN A 755 -26.48 -4.39 -1.79
C ASN A 755 -25.76 -4.99 -3.01
N GLY A 756 -25.62 -6.30 -3.02
CA GLY A 756 -25.03 -7.07 -4.11
C GLY A 756 -26.13 -7.72 -4.97
N LEU A 757 -26.21 -7.28 -6.23
CA LEU A 757 -27.04 -7.91 -7.26
C LEU A 757 -26.16 -8.84 -8.09
N THR A 758 -26.60 -10.07 -8.32
CA THR A 758 -25.87 -11.04 -9.13
C THR A 758 -26.72 -11.66 -10.23
N ASP A 759 -26.09 -12.42 -11.12
CA ASP A 759 -26.73 -13.27 -12.11
C ASP A 759 -27.05 -14.67 -11.60
N LEU A 760 -27.02 -14.88 -10.27
CA LEU A 760 -27.42 -16.10 -9.64
C LEU A 760 -28.91 -16.07 -9.23
N ASN A 761 -29.59 -17.21 -9.36
CA ASN A 761 -30.96 -17.40 -8.91
C ASN A 761 -31.09 -18.70 -8.12
N LEU A 762 -31.82 -18.65 -7.00
CA LEU A 762 -32.18 -19.83 -6.23
C LEU A 762 -33.43 -20.47 -6.85
N ASP A 763 -33.23 -21.54 -7.60
CA ASP A 763 -34.35 -22.30 -8.18
C ASP A 763 -34.94 -23.25 -7.15
N GLN A 764 -36.06 -22.86 -6.57
CA GLN A 764 -36.83 -23.66 -5.60
C GLN A 764 -37.70 -24.72 -6.26
N THR A 765 -37.81 -24.75 -7.59
CA THR A 765 -38.57 -25.81 -8.28
C THR A 765 -37.79 -27.11 -8.40
N LEU A 766 -36.45 -27.03 -8.25
CA LEU A 766 -35.57 -28.19 -8.19
C LEU A 766 -35.59 -28.79 -6.76
N LEU A 767 -35.43 -30.08 -6.65
CA LEU A 767 -35.41 -30.81 -5.37
C LEU A 767 -34.15 -31.67 -5.26
N PRO A 768 -33.19 -31.30 -4.39
CA PRO A 768 -33.15 -30.09 -3.52
C PRO A 768 -33.05 -28.80 -4.33
N PRO A 769 -33.41 -27.65 -3.75
CA PRO A 769 -33.17 -26.32 -4.35
C PRO A 769 -31.72 -26.14 -4.79
N GLN A 770 -31.51 -25.49 -5.94
CA GLN A 770 -30.18 -25.28 -6.51
C GLN A 770 -29.98 -23.82 -6.94
N VAL A 771 -28.73 -23.38 -6.91
CA VAL A 771 -28.36 -22.09 -7.48
C VAL A 771 -28.04 -22.25 -8.96
N VAL A 772 -28.68 -21.44 -9.78
CA VAL A 772 -28.53 -21.48 -11.24
C VAL A 772 -28.22 -20.09 -11.80
N TYR A 773 -27.51 -20.06 -12.92
CA TYR A 773 -27.26 -18.80 -13.63
C TYR A 773 -28.49 -18.30 -14.34
N GLN A 774 -28.66 -16.96 -14.33
CA GLN A 774 -29.64 -16.26 -15.14
C GLN A 774 -28.97 -15.18 -16.01
N ARG A 775 -29.69 -14.71 -17.02
CA ARG A 775 -29.13 -13.71 -17.94
C ARG A 775 -28.95 -12.32 -17.29
N ALA A 776 -29.91 -11.94 -16.46
CA ALA A 776 -29.96 -10.61 -15.85
C ALA A 776 -29.22 -10.58 -14.49
N THR A 777 -28.54 -9.49 -14.20
CA THR A 777 -27.88 -9.22 -12.92
C THR A 777 -28.84 -8.38 -12.06
N ASN A 778 -29.90 -8.99 -11.57
CA ASN A 778 -30.98 -8.28 -10.87
C ASN A 778 -31.45 -8.97 -9.58
N ASN A 779 -30.87 -10.10 -9.21
CA ASN A 779 -31.19 -10.75 -7.96
C ASN A 779 -30.30 -10.23 -6.84
N SER A 780 -30.91 -9.72 -5.79
CA SER A 780 -30.21 -9.32 -4.57
C SER A 780 -29.81 -10.57 -3.80
N THR A 781 -28.54 -10.94 -3.90
CA THR A 781 -27.96 -12.10 -3.22
C THR A 781 -27.26 -11.73 -1.92
N SER A 782 -26.96 -10.44 -1.69
CA SER A 782 -26.45 -9.96 -0.41
C SER A 782 -26.98 -8.54 -0.11
N GLN A 783 -27.34 -8.28 1.16
CA GLN A 783 -27.75 -6.98 1.65
C GLN A 783 -27.21 -6.80 3.05
N LEU A 784 -26.46 -5.73 3.27
CA LEU A 784 -25.93 -5.40 4.58
C LEU A 784 -26.35 -3.96 4.94
N PHE A 785 -26.95 -3.77 6.11
CA PHE A 785 -27.13 -2.46 6.72
C PHE A 785 -26.37 -2.44 8.04
N PHE A 786 -25.63 -1.36 8.31
CA PHE A 786 -24.93 -1.24 9.58
C PHE A 786 -24.91 0.20 10.11
N VAL A 787 -24.79 0.28 11.41
CA VAL A 787 -24.51 1.52 12.16
C VAL A 787 -23.34 1.25 13.10
N LYS A 788 -22.27 2.03 12.96
CA LYS A 788 -21.08 1.96 13.82
C LYS A 788 -20.87 3.29 14.51
N LEU A 789 -20.60 3.24 15.81
CA LEU A 789 -20.28 4.39 16.65
C LEU A 789 -18.97 4.12 17.37
N SER A 790 -18.05 5.06 17.33
CA SER A 790 -16.85 5.07 18.18
C SER A 790 -16.66 6.42 18.86
N TYR A 791 -16.00 6.42 20.04
CA TYR A 791 -15.72 7.63 20.76
C TYR A 791 -14.36 7.58 21.47
N LEU A 792 -13.51 8.56 21.23
CA LEU A 792 -12.18 8.67 21.83
C LEU A 792 -12.23 9.42 23.16
N PHE A 793 -11.87 8.73 24.24
CA PHE A 793 -11.50 9.32 25.51
C PHE A 793 -9.98 9.43 25.58
N ARG A 794 -9.46 10.62 25.89
CA ARG A 794 -8.02 10.89 25.98
C ARG A 794 -7.68 11.60 27.30
N PHE A 795 -6.78 10.99 28.10
CA PHE A 795 -6.38 11.44 29.41
C PHE A 795 -4.92 11.91 29.45
#